data_357bf230c89fdaa811ba72aa9620bd12
#
_entry.id   357bf230c89fdaa811ba72aa9620bd12
#
_cell.length_a   1.000
_cell.length_b   1.000
_cell.length_c   1.000
_cell.angle_alpha   90.00
_cell.angle_beta   90.00
_cell.angle_gamma   90.00
#
_symmetry.space_group_name_H-M   'P 1'
#
loop_
_entity.id
_entity.type
_entity.pdbx_description
1 polymer ?
#
loop_
_entity_poly.entity_id
_entity_poly.type
_entity_poly.pdbx_seq_one_letter_code
_entity_poly.pdbx_strand_id
1 'polypeptide(L)'
;MLNSLINRMRLSGAFLVVMLIACAYLLSGSAALQRVDLMLYDYFLNWQKNQASDEIVIVAIDDASLQKLGRWPWSRRLHGELLDRLTAMNARVVGFDVLFSEPQRDDPMADQLFAEAIQRNGNTVLAIAPSNPFRDAPIAEVLPLPELVEYAAGLGHVDIEIDTDGLCRSFFLHAGIGDAHWPTFTLAMLTAAGDTGPMQRLSTDKAMEEPARGWLRHDRLLIPFDPRPDALHTVSVHEVLSNDAIGSRIAGKYVLVGSTATGLGDVISTPVSLDHQRMPGVELNAHVLSGLLRGGLAKDMPTGRYQALTLIITGIATVWMVSTSFPAAIVLFLITVTGILALSAAMLFALQLWFPPAAAIAPLIVGFPVWGAWSLLLEKRINRSLTVRMQHQALHHSATDLPNQYVLEERLRALSGQGAGDSEIAALIIVHIKWSGSAGGIVGRSAGDQLLGAIGRRLRNAVRNDDLVVHLSGDDFGILITELSDSEQALRIAQNLLSILKEPLDLGDSPISLAPRMGMSLWPKDSPDTTALLRDAYIAMFRARIEQSNKTCVYSDEIAEEMHARSRLEQALLSAMERGEFEVYYQPQVVTGSGRIIGVEALLRWHNPELGLVYPGTFIPVAEHNGLIHAIGGWVLRTACEQVQQWSKQGLGPLRLAVNLSPLQFADDNLETEVREALELSGLDPHSLELEITESAVMHNLEQATAAMRALKEQGVKLAIDDFGTGYSSLSNLQHFPLDRIKIDQSFTREIHNNKDVREITTTIITMAKRLKLEIIAEGVETELQATFLGENGCDELQGYYFSHPLPAADLAALLGQNASSDDSVQRKSDVRAQNNA
;
A
#
# COMPACT_ATOMS: atom_id res chain seq x y z
N MET A 1 4.37 -7.85 -11.47
CA MET A 1 3.70 -9.08 -11.01
C MET A 1 2.43 -8.78 -10.19
N LEU A 2 2.46 -7.91 -9.17
CA LEU A 2 1.28 -7.55 -8.37
C LEU A 2 0.15 -6.94 -9.24
N ASN A 3 0.46 -6.00 -10.13
CA ASN A 3 -0.50 -5.41 -11.06
C ASN A 3 -1.12 -6.43 -12.03
N SER A 4 -0.38 -7.46 -12.44
CA SER A 4 -0.91 -8.54 -13.27
C SER A 4 -1.85 -9.47 -12.49
N LEU A 5 -1.60 -9.68 -11.21
CA LEU A 5 -2.46 -10.43 -10.30
C LEU A 5 -3.76 -9.67 -10.00
N ILE A 6 -3.67 -8.38 -9.73
CA ILE A 6 -4.84 -7.51 -9.51
C ILE A 6 -5.71 -7.44 -10.77
N ASN A 7 -5.11 -7.32 -11.96
CA ASN A 7 -5.84 -7.35 -13.22
C ASN A 7 -6.50 -8.72 -13.47
N ARG A 8 -5.85 -9.82 -13.11
CA ARG A 8 -6.45 -11.16 -13.16
C ARG A 8 -7.63 -11.31 -12.19
N MET A 9 -7.55 -10.74 -10.99
CA MET A 9 -8.69 -10.67 -10.06
C MET A 9 -9.87 -9.94 -10.66
N ARG A 10 -9.67 -8.77 -11.22
CA ARG A 10 -10.75 -7.97 -11.86
C ARG A 10 -11.36 -8.69 -13.05
N LEU A 11 -10.56 -9.31 -13.90
CA LEU A 11 -11.03 -10.09 -15.06
C LEU A 11 -11.79 -11.34 -14.63
N SER A 12 -11.31 -12.11 -13.65
CA SER A 12 -12.02 -13.29 -13.13
C SER A 12 -13.32 -12.93 -12.40
N GLY A 13 -13.33 -11.83 -11.65
CA GLY A 13 -14.54 -11.31 -11.03
C GLY A 13 -15.59 -10.87 -12.06
N ALA A 14 -15.20 -10.14 -13.09
CA ALA A 14 -16.09 -9.74 -14.18
C ALA A 14 -16.65 -10.97 -14.95
N PHE A 15 -15.80 -11.96 -15.20
CA PHE A 15 -16.24 -13.23 -15.83
C PHE A 15 -17.28 -13.96 -14.98
N LEU A 16 -17.04 -14.05 -13.67
CA LEU A 16 -18.00 -14.67 -12.74
C LEU A 16 -19.34 -13.94 -12.73
N VAL A 17 -19.34 -12.62 -12.71
CA VAL A 17 -20.57 -11.81 -12.78
C VAL A 17 -21.37 -12.14 -14.04
N VAL A 18 -20.73 -12.12 -15.20
CA VAL A 18 -21.39 -12.45 -16.47
C VAL A 18 -21.91 -13.88 -16.47
N MET A 19 -21.13 -14.83 -15.97
CA MET A 19 -21.52 -16.24 -15.88
C MET A 19 -22.74 -16.43 -14.98
N LEU A 20 -22.79 -15.80 -13.80
CA LEU A 20 -23.92 -15.94 -12.87
C LEU A 20 -25.19 -15.25 -13.39
N ILE A 21 -25.07 -14.12 -14.08
CA ILE A 21 -26.19 -13.48 -14.76
C ILE A 21 -26.73 -14.38 -15.88
N ALA A 22 -25.85 -14.95 -16.70
CA ALA A 22 -26.25 -15.89 -17.74
C ALA A 22 -26.92 -17.16 -17.14
N CYS A 23 -26.40 -17.66 -16.04
CA CYS A 23 -26.98 -18.77 -15.29
C CYS A 23 -28.37 -18.42 -14.76
N ALA A 24 -28.57 -17.24 -14.17
CA ALA A 24 -29.86 -16.76 -13.72
C ALA A 24 -30.88 -16.69 -14.86
N TYR A 25 -30.48 -16.21 -16.03
CA TYR A 25 -31.31 -16.17 -17.22
C TYR A 25 -31.74 -17.58 -17.67
N LEU A 26 -30.78 -18.50 -17.81
CA LEU A 26 -31.09 -19.88 -18.23
C LEU A 26 -31.93 -20.62 -17.18
N LEU A 27 -31.73 -20.35 -15.91
CA LEU A 27 -32.50 -20.98 -14.83
C LEU A 27 -33.88 -20.40 -14.65
N SER A 28 -34.18 -19.20 -15.14
CA SER A 28 -35.51 -18.56 -15.04
C SER A 28 -36.64 -19.34 -15.73
N GLY A 29 -36.30 -20.27 -16.66
CA GLY A 29 -37.23 -21.19 -17.28
C GLY A 29 -37.12 -22.64 -16.81
N SER A 30 -36.37 -22.94 -15.74
CA SER A 30 -36.11 -24.31 -15.30
C SER A 30 -37.29 -24.89 -14.52
N ALA A 31 -37.82 -26.03 -14.99
CA ALA A 31 -38.86 -26.77 -14.28
C ALA A 31 -38.46 -27.24 -12.87
N ALA A 32 -37.16 -27.46 -12.63
CA ALA A 32 -36.68 -27.84 -11.29
C ALA A 32 -36.78 -26.68 -10.28
N LEU A 33 -36.46 -25.43 -10.72
CA LEU A 33 -36.60 -24.25 -9.87
C LEU A 33 -38.08 -23.83 -9.70
N GLN A 34 -38.93 -24.07 -10.69
CA GLN A 34 -40.38 -23.86 -10.52
C GLN A 34 -40.95 -24.62 -9.32
N ARG A 35 -40.50 -25.84 -9.11
CA ARG A 35 -40.94 -26.62 -7.90
C ARG A 35 -40.50 -25.95 -6.59
N VAL A 36 -39.26 -25.41 -6.54
CA VAL A 36 -38.80 -24.67 -5.38
C VAL A 36 -39.58 -23.40 -5.17
N ASP A 37 -39.88 -22.68 -6.25
CA ASP A 37 -40.71 -21.47 -6.20
C ASP A 37 -42.12 -21.76 -5.69
N LEU A 38 -42.72 -22.86 -6.15
CA LEU A 38 -44.05 -23.30 -5.70
C LEU A 38 -44.02 -23.68 -4.19
N MET A 39 -42.98 -24.36 -3.69
CA MET A 39 -42.82 -24.62 -2.26
C MET A 39 -42.68 -23.34 -1.44
N LEU A 40 -41.94 -22.35 -1.95
CA LEU A 40 -41.83 -21.04 -1.30
C LEU A 40 -43.15 -20.28 -1.31
N TYR A 41 -43.90 -20.37 -2.40
CA TYR A 41 -45.25 -19.82 -2.49
C TYR A 41 -46.18 -20.41 -1.42
N ASP A 42 -46.20 -21.75 -1.29
CA ASP A 42 -46.99 -22.46 -0.30
C ASP A 42 -46.63 -22.05 1.14
N TYR A 43 -45.32 -21.86 1.38
CA TYR A 43 -44.82 -21.35 2.66
C TYR A 43 -45.32 -19.93 2.96
N PHE A 44 -45.30 -19.04 1.98
CA PHE A 44 -45.83 -17.67 2.14
C PHE A 44 -47.34 -17.64 2.26
N LEU A 45 -48.06 -18.55 1.57
CA LEU A 45 -49.49 -18.66 1.70
C LEU A 45 -49.96 -18.92 3.14
N ASN A 46 -49.21 -19.75 3.89
CA ASN A 46 -49.49 -20.02 5.30
C ASN A 46 -49.32 -18.78 6.20
N TRP A 47 -48.58 -17.77 5.79
CA TRP A 47 -48.44 -16.50 6.52
C TRP A 47 -49.57 -15.52 6.22
N GLN A 48 -50.24 -15.70 5.09
CA GLN A 48 -51.34 -14.89 4.70
C GLN A 48 -52.55 -15.34 5.55
N LYS A 49 -53.03 -14.46 6.42
CA LYS A 49 -54.26 -14.71 7.19
C LYS A 49 -55.48 -14.53 6.28
N ASN A 50 -55.58 -15.37 5.24
CA ASN A 50 -56.75 -15.39 4.41
C ASN A 50 -57.92 -15.93 5.24
N GLN A 51 -59.05 -15.23 5.17
CA GLN A 51 -60.29 -15.72 5.76
C GLN A 51 -61.25 -15.95 4.58
N ALA A 52 -61.89 -17.06 4.56
CA ALA A 52 -62.94 -17.30 3.59
C ALA A 52 -64.09 -16.31 3.79
N SER A 53 -64.85 -16.04 2.76
CA SER A 53 -65.98 -15.11 2.84
C SER A 53 -67.18 -15.75 3.51
N ASP A 54 -67.71 -15.09 4.52
CA ASP A 54 -68.96 -15.53 5.15
C ASP A 54 -70.14 -15.44 4.22
N GLU A 55 -70.03 -14.83 3.08
CA GLU A 55 -71.10 -14.69 2.07
C GLU A 55 -71.30 -15.95 1.22
N ILE A 56 -70.47 -16.98 1.45
CA ILE A 56 -70.48 -18.19 0.64
C ILE A 56 -70.98 -19.36 1.49
N VAL A 57 -71.85 -20.18 0.90
CA VAL A 57 -72.37 -21.42 1.47
C VAL A 57 -72.24 -22.54 0.45
N ILE A 58 -71.61 -23.65 0.87
CA ILE A 58 -71.57 -24.89 0.10
C ILE A 58 -72.77 -25.74 0.47
N VAL A 59 -73.58 -26.09 -0.49
CA VAL A 59 -74.61 -27.09 -0.31
C VAL A 59 -74.12 -28.41 -0.88
N ALA A 60 -73.72 -29.26 0.06
CA ALA A 60 -72.88 -30.45 -0.19
C ALA A 60 -73.76 -31.64 -0.55
N ILE A 61 -73.46 -32.26 -1.69
CA ILE A 61 -73.87 -33.61 -2.04
C ILE A 61 -72.90 -34.53 -1.31
N ASP A 62 -73.16 -34.77 -0.02
CA ASP A 62 -72.31 -35.51 0.93
C ASP A 62 -72.80 -36.94 1.14
N ASP A 63 -71.98 -37.74 1.86
CA ASP A 63 -72.32 -39.15 2.19
C ASP A 63 -73.66 -39.24 2.95
N ALA A 64 -74.00 -38.29 3.82
CA ALA A 64 -75.26 -38.27 4.57
C ALA A 64 -76.44 -37.99 3.63
N SER A 65 -76.34 -37.16 2.65
CA SER A 65 -77.34 -36.89 1.62
C SER A 65 -77.53 -38.12 0.73
N LEU A 66 -76.45 -38.82 0.35
CA LEU A 66 -76.54 -40.06 -0.44
C LEU A 66 -77.28 -41.22 0.32
N GLN A 67 -77.08 -41.34 1.64
CA GLN A 67 -77.73 -42.35 2.51
C GLN A 67 -79.26 -42.08 2.55
N LYS A 68 -79.68 -40.80 2.61
CA LYS A 68 -81.07 -40.45 2.81
C LYS A 68 -81.89 -40.29 1.51
N LEU A 69 -81.26 -39.74 0.44
CA LEU A 69 -81.91 -39.41 -0.80
C LEU A 69 -81.67 -40.44 -1.90
N GLY A 70 -80.79 -41.41 -1.66
CA GLY A 70 -80.47 -42.47 -2.60
C GLY A 70 -79.14 -42.24 -3.36
N ARG A 71 -78.81 -43.19 -4.24
CA ARG A 71 -77.59 -43.20 -5.04
C ARG A 71 -77.49 -42.11 -6.03
N TRP A 72 -76.35 -41.57 -6.22
CA TRP A 72 -76.06 -40.62 -7.35
C TRP A 72 -75.94 -41.37 -8.69
N PRO A 73 -76.36 -40.84 -9.85
CA PRO A 73 -76.83 -39.44 -10.01
C PRO A 73 -78.35 -39.37 -9.65
N TRP A 74 -78.73 -38.23 -9.01
CA TRP A 74 -80.06 -37.98 -8.61
C TRP A 74 -80.94 -37.52 -9.80
N SER A 75 -82.26 -37.76 -9.70
CA SER A 75 -83.17 -37.20 -10.69
C SER A 75 -83.14 -35.66 -10.75
N ARG A 76 -83.34 -35.13 -11.94
CA ARG A 76 -83.44 -33.66 -12.19
C ARG A 76 -84.63 -33.04 -11.39
N ARG A 77 -85.67 -33.80 -11.07
CA ARG A 77 -86.76 -33.33 -10.15
C ARG A 77 -86.20 -32.96 -8.77
N LEU A 78 -85.24 -33.73 -8.23
CA LEU A 78 -84.65 -33.46 -6.92
C LEU A 78 -83.79 -32.16 -7.01
N HIS A 79 -83.07 -31.92 -8.08
CA HIS A 79 -82.37 -30.68 -8.29
C HIS A 79 -83.25 -29.48 -8.42
N GLY A 80 -84.45 -29.67 -9.11
CA GLY A 80 -85.48 -28.66 -9.17
C GLY A 80 -86.06 -28.31 -7.82
N GLU A 81 -86.43 -29.35 -7.01
CA GLU A 81 -86.94 -29.20 -5.62
C GLU A 81 -85.87 -28.50 -4.69
N LEU A 82 -84.58 -28.87 -4.82
CA LEU A 82 -83.48 -28.23 -4.11
C LEU A 82 -83.46 -26.75 -4.51
N LEU A 83 -83.49 -26.44 -5.77
CA LEU A 83 -83.41 -25.06 -6.27
C LEU A 83 -84.58 -24.24 -5.81
N ASP A 84 -85.83 -24.78 -5.85
CA ASP A 84 -87.03 -24.14 -5.34
C ASP A 84 -86.93 -23.85 -3.82
N ARG A 85 -86.33 -24.74 -3.05
CA ARG A 85 -86.05 -24.54 -1.62
C ARG A 85 -85.04 -23.45 -1.40
N LEU A 86 -83.91 -23.44 -2.17
CA LEU A 86 -82.91 -22.40 -2.09
C LEU A 86 -83.48 -21.02 -2.50
N THR A 87 -84.35 -20.99 -3.48
CA THR A 87 -85.12 -19.79 -3.91
C THR A 87 -86.03 -19.27 -2.76
N ALA A 88 -86.73 -20.18 -2.12
CA ALA A 88 -87.62 -19.84 -0.99
C ALA A 88 -86.80 -19.32 0.24
N MET A 89 -85.57 -19.83 0.43
CA MET A 89 -84.59 -19.36 1.43
C MET A 89 -83.89 -18.06 1.06
N ASN A 90 -84.24 -17.44 -0.09
CA ASN A 90 -83.74 -16.21 -0.63
C ASN A 90 -82.16 -16.27 -0.82
N ALA A 91 -81.65 -17.33 -1.42
CA ALA A 91 -80.29 -17.40 -1.92
C ALA A 91 -80.06 -16.32 -2.93
N ARG A 92 -78.90 -15.63 -2.85
CA ARG A 92 -78.56 -14.51 -3.78
C ARG A 92 -78.29 -15.01 -5.19
N VAL A 93 -77.51 -16.07 -5.31
CA VAL A 93 -77.16 -16.77 -6.55
C VAL A 93 -76.97 -18.22 -6.21
N VAL A 94 -77.39 -19.13 -7.05
CA VAL A 94 -77.17 -20.56 -6.91
C VAL A 94 -76.37 -21.05 -8.12
N GLY A 95 -75.17 -21.57 -7.85
CA GLY A 95 -74.33 -22.19 -8.83
C GLY A 95 -74.27 -23.69 -8.66
N PHE A 96 -74.58 -24.42 -9.74
CA PHE A 96 -74.45 -25.90 -9.73
C PHE A 96 -73.10 -26.31 -10.32
N ASP A 97 -72.16 -26.79 -9.46
CA ASP A 97 -70.94 -27.42 -9.87
C ASP A 97 -71.13 -28.89 -10.21
N VAL A 98 -72.03 -29.07 -11.14
CA VAL A 98 -72.50 -30.34 -11.65
C VAL A 98 -72.75 -30.17 -13.16
N LEU A 99 -72.30 -31.11 -13.98
CA LEU A 99 -72.51 -31.09 -15.43
C LEU A 99 -73.81 -31.74 -15.81
N PHE A 100 -74.68 -31.00 -16.39
CA PHE A 100 -76.04 -31.47 -16.84
C PHE A 100 -76.07 -31.61 -18.36
N SER A 101 -75.17 -32.39 -18.95
CA SER A 101 -74.97 -32.50 -20.40
C SER A 101 -75.79 -33.58 -21.07
N GLU A 102 -76.28 -34.54 -20.29
CA GLU A 102 -77.08 -35.66 -20.85
C GLU A 102 -78.57 -35.57 -20.38
N PRO A 103 -79.54 -35.85 -21.24
CA PRO A 103 -80.93 -35.87 -20.86
C PRO A 103 -81.26 -37.06 -19.94
N GLN A 104 -82.19 -36.85 -19.03
CA GLN A 104 -82.66 -37.92 -18.14
C GLN A 104 -83.63 -38.85 -18.92
N ARG A 105 -83.07 -39.98 -19.34
CA ARG A 105 -83.81 -40.90 -20.24
C ARG A 105 -85.00 -41.59 -19.58
N ASP A 106 -84.95 -41.82 -18.23
CA ASP A 106 -85.97 -42.50 -17.50
C ASP A 106 -87.18 -41.63 -17.11
N ASP A 107 -86.97 -40.32 -17.11
CA ASP A 107 -88.02 -39.30 -16.83
C ASP A 107 -87.76 -38.01 -17.62
N PRO A 108 -88.16 -37.96 -18.90
CA PRO A 108 -87.93 -36.78 -19.75
C PRO A 108 -88.62 -35.52 -19.22
N MET A 109 -89.65 -35.61 -18.36
CA MET A 109 -90.29 -34.45 -17.76
C MET A 109 -89.39 -33.84 -16.60
N ALA A 110 -88.42 -34.59 -16.07
CA ALA A 110 -87.60 -34.10 -15.00
C ALA A 110 -86.65 -32.96 -15.44
N ASP A 111 -86.08 -33.04 -16.65
CA ASP A 111 -85.28 -31.95 -17.23
C ASP A 111 -86.08 -30.68 -17.41
N GLN A 112 -87.34 -30.77 -17.92
CA GLN A 112 -88.23 -29.64 -18.05
C GLN A 112 -88.61 -29.01 -16.72
N LEU A 113 -88.95 -29.82 -15.68
CA LEU A 113 -89.25 -29.32 -14.33
C LEU A 113 -88.01 -28.60 -13.68
N PHE A 114 -86.85 -29.09 -13.94
CA PHE A 114 -85.60 -28.43 -13.47
C PHE A 114 -85.40 -27.11 -14.25
N ALA A 115 -85.59 -27.09 -15.56
CA ALA A 115 -85.59 -25.87 -16.37
C ALA A 115 -86.53 -24.80 -15.84
N GLU A 116 -87.80 -25.22 -15.51
CA GLU A 116 -88.79 -24.33 -14.89
C GLU A 116 -88.37 -23.82 -13.51
N ALA A 117 -87.72 -24.65 -12.71
CA ALA A 117 -87.18 -24.23 -11.45
C ALA A 117 -86.00 -23.20 -11.60
N ILE A 118 -85.16 -23.38 -12.63
CA ILE A 118 -84.11 -22.40 -12.98
C ILE A 118 -84.80 -21.09 -13.41
N GLN A 119 -85.83 -21.14 -14.19
CA GLN A 119 -86.59 -19.95 -14.63
C GLN A 119 -87.19 -19.20 -13.43
N ARG A 120 -87.76 -19.94 -12.45
CA ARG A 120 -88.37 -19.34 -11.25
C ARG A 120 -87.28 -18.71 -10.35
N ASN A 121 -86.06 -19.33 -10.28
CA ASN A 121 -84.98 -18.83 -9.52
C ASN A 121 -84.38 -17.55 -10.13
N GLY A 122 -84.17 -17.52 -11.43
CA GLY A 122 -83.68 -16.39 -12.22
C GLY A 122 -82.23 -16.04 -12.01
N ASN A 123 -81.55 -16.60 -10.99
CA ASN A 123 -80.14 -16.36 -10.66
C ASN A 123 -79.32 -17.67 -10.53
N THR A 124 -79.65 -18.63 -11.43
CA THR A 124 -78.91 -19.92 -11.42
C THR A 124 -77.80 -19.92 -12.45
N VAL A 125 -76.60 -20.37 -12.04
CA VAL A 125 -75.41 -20.56 -12.90
C VAL A 125 -75.09 -22.02 -13.03
N LEU A 126 -74.81 -22.47 -14.28
CA LEU A 126 -74.49 -23.85 -14.59
C LEU A 126 -73.02 -24.01 -15.00
N ALA A 127 -72.39 -25.12 -14.59
CA ALA A 127 -71.02 -25.45 -14.91
C ALA A 127 -70.87 -25.97 -16.34
N ILE A 128 -69.80 -25.61 -17.00
CA ILE A 128 -69.31 -26.18 -18.25
C ILE A 128 -67.83 -26.65 -18.02
N ALA A 129 -67.45 -27.66 -18.81
CA ALA A 129 -66.11 -28.19 -18.72
C ALA A 129 -65.52 -28.59 -20.07
N PRO A 130 -64.22 -28.53 -20.27
CA PRO A 130 -63.58 -29.17 -21.42
C PRO A 130 -63.64 -30.68 -21.26
N SER A 131 -63.89 -31.38 -22.37
CA SER A 131 -63.81 -32.85 -22.40
C SER A 131 -62.91 -33.31 -23.51
N ASN A 132 -62.12 -34.28 -23.18
CA ASN A 132 -61.29 -34.99 -24.13
C ASN A 132 -61.61 -36.49 -24.02
N PRO A 133 -62.59 -36.97 -24.71
CA PRO A 133 -63.07 -38.33 -24.52
C PRO A 133 -62.10 -39.40 -24.93
N PHE A 134 -61.14 -39.08 -25.80
CA PHE A 134 -60.00 -39.97 -26.18
C PHE A 134 -58.69 -39.19 -26.31
N ARG A 135 -57.60 -39.86 -26.09
CA ARG A 135 -56.28 -39.24 -26.07
C ARG A 135 -55.87 -38.41 -27.29
N ASP A 136 -56.52 -38.70 -28.44
CA ASP A 136 -56.29 -38.01 -29.72
C ASP A 136 -57.53 -37.32 -30.26
N ALA A 137 -58.60 -37.26 -29.48
CA ALA A 137 -59.82 -36.58 -29.88
C ALA A 137 -59.68 -35.06 -29.72
N PRO A 138 -60.31 -34.23 -30.60
CA PRO A 138 -60.33 -32.80 -30.37
C PRO A 138 -61.05 -32.53 -29.03
N ILE A 139 -60.59 -31.57 -28.29
CA ILE A 139 -61.25 -31.10 -27.08
C ILE A 139 -62.61 -30.54 -27.46
N ALA A 140 -63.64 -30.95 -26.74
CA ALA A 140 -65.00 -30.49 -26.94
C ALA A 140 -65.49 -29.72 -25.69
N GLU A 141 -66.43 -28.83 -25.82
CA GLU A 141 -67.12 -28.13 -24.72
C GLU A 141 -68.28 -29.01 -24.27
N VAL A 142 -68.26 -29.36 -22.98
CA VAL A 142 -69.44 -30.05 -22.38
C VAL A 142 -70.38 -29.00 -21.85
N LEU A 143 -71.45 -28.74 -22.60
CA LEU A 143 -72.44 -27.76 -22.27
C LEU A 143 -73.65 -28.44 -21.58
N PRO A 144 -74.38 -27.74 -20.71
CA PRO A 144 -75.66 -28.20 -20.19
C PRO A 144 -76.69 -28.35 -21.30
N LEU A 145 -77.72 -29.07 -21.00
CA LEU A 145 -78.89 -29.24 -21.93
C LEU A 145 -79.43 -27.88 -22.39
N PRO A 146 -79.79 -27.72 -23.68
CA PRO A 146 -80.30 -26.46 -24.21
C PRO A 146 -81.47 -25.88 -23.42
N GLU A 147 -82.38 -26.74 -22.94
CA GLU A 147 -83.55 -26.37 -22.13
C GLU A 147 -83.19 -25.74 -20.80
N LEU A 148 -82.00 -26.17 -20.19
CA LEU A 148 -81.47 -25.58 -18.93
C LEU A 148 -80.73 -24.27 -19.23
N VAL A 149 -80.00 -24.23 -20.33
CA VAL A 149 -79.25 -23.05 -20.77
C VAL A 149 -80.15 -21.86 -21.03
N GLU A 150 -81.38 -22.12 -21.64
CA GLU A 150 -82.36 -21.06 -22.01
C GLU A 150 -82.71 -20.20 -20.77
N TYR A 151 -82.77 -20.76 -19.58
CA TYR A 151 -83.24 -20.06 -18.40
C TYR A 151 -82.12 -19.80 -17.37
N ALA A 152 -80.90 -20.29 -17.62
CA ALA A 152 -79.79 -20.04 -16.75
C ALA A 152 -79.30 -18.58 -16.80
N ALA A 153 -79.05 -17.96 -15.67
CA ALA A 153 -78.53 -16.60 -15.60
C ALA A 153 -77.09 -16.50 -16.13
N GLY A 154 -76.35 -17.62 -16.18
CA GLY A 154 -75.03 -17.67 -16.74
C GLY A 154 -74.44 -19.07 -16.83
N LEU A 155 -73.41 -19.21 -17.67
CA LEU A 155 -72.57 -20.40 -17.77
C LEU A 155 -71.16 -20.06 -17.43
N GLY A 156 -70.45 -20.99 -16.77
CA GLY A 156 -69.04 -20.76 -16.44
C GLY A 156 -68.25 -22.06 -16.39
N HIS A 157 -66.99 -21.96 -16.81
CA HIS A 157 -66.12 -23.11 -16.83
C HIS A 157 -65.59 -23.46 -15.45
N VAL A 158 -65.45 -24.74 -15.17
CA VAL A 158 -64.79 -25.28 -13.92
C VAL A 158 -63.42 -25.85 -14.22
N ASP A 159 -62.80 -25.38 -15.26
CA ASP A 159 -61.46 -25.80 -15.67
C ASP A 159 -60.37 -25.31 -14.68
N ILE A 160 -59.48 -26.20 -14.28
CA ILE A 160 -58.41 -25.94 -13.32
C ILE A 160 -57.05 -26.31 -13.92
N GLU A 161 -55.99 -25.72 -13.37
CA GLU A 161 -54.61 -26.05 -13.70
C GLU A 161 -53.96 -26.81 -12.57
N ILE A 162 -53.32 -27.94 -12.92
CA ILE A 162 -52.48 -28.71 -12.00
C ILE A 162 -51.05 -28.38 -12.30
N ASP A 163 -50.34 -27.84 -11.31
CA ASP A 163 -48.95 -27.50 -11.43
C ASP A 163 -48.05 -28.76 -11.57
N THR A 164 -46.79 -28.56 -11.92
CA THR A 164 -45.82 -29.64 -12.19
C THR A 164 -45.56 -30.57 -11.00
N ASP A 165 -45.95 -30.19 -9.79
CA ASP A 165 -45.85 -30.97 -8.56
C ASP A 165 -47.16 -31.71 -8.17
N GLY A 166 -48.20 -31.56 -9.03
CA GLY A 166 -49.50 -32.21 -8.86
C GLY A 166 -50.49 -31.45 -7.96
N LEU A 167 -50.19 -30.26 -7.51
CA LEU A 167 -51.09 -29.41 -6.74
C LEU A 167 -51.79 -28.37 -7.64
N CYS A 168 -53.00 -28.02 -7.28
CA CYS A 168 -53.74 -26.92 -7.90
C CYS A 168 -53.57 -25.66 -7.08
N ARG A 169 -53.00 -24.58 -7.67
CA ARG A 169 -52.79 -23.27 -7.02
C ARG A 169 -53.44 -22.12 -7.77
N SER A 170 -53.91 -22.41 -8.99
CA SER A 170 -54.35 -21.35 -9.90
C SER A 170 -55.57 -21.76 -10.66
N PHE A 171 -56.29 -20.76 -11.18
CA PHE A 171 -57.39 -20.90 -12.08
C PHE A 171 -57.36 -19.84 -13.19
N PHE A 172 -58.16 -19.96 -14.16
CA PHE A 172 -58.25 -19.00 -15.27
C PHE A 172 -59.59 -18.25 -15.23
N LEU A 173 -59.53 -16.93 -15.41
CA LEU A 173 -60.78 -16.12 -15.45
C LEU A 173 -61.62 -16.44 -16.65
N HIS A 174 -61.00 -16.74 -17.79
CA HIS A 174 -61.67 -17.07 -19.04
C HIS A 174 -61.01 -18.29 -19.68
N ALA A 175 -61.86 -19.14 -20.30
CA ALA A 175 -61.41 -20.26 -21.10
C ALA A 175 -62.41 -20.59 -22.22
N GLY A 176 -61.95 -21.33 -23.25
CA GLY A 176 -62.90 -21.76 -24.35
C GLY A 176 -62.16 -22.30 -25.56
N ILE A 177 -62.88 -22.83 -26.54
CA ILE A 177 -62.32 -23.35 -27.80
C ILE A 177 -62.28 -22.20 -28.83
N GLY A 178 -61.04 -21.97 -29.38
CA GLY A 178 -60.87 -20.96 -30.40
C GLY A 178 -60.81 -19.52 -29.90
N ASP A 179 -61.48 -19.20 -28.82
CA ASP A 179 -61.44 -17.96 -28.07
C ASP A 179 -61.83 -18.29 -26.60
N ALA A 180 -61.19 -17.64 -25.61
CA ALA A 180 -61.52 -17.82 -24.20
C ALA A 180 -62.73 -16.98 -23.80
N HIS A 181 -63.87 -17.39 -24.28
CA HIS A 181 -65.12 -16.62 -24.13
C HIS A 181 -65.96 -16.99 -22.90
N TRP A 182 -65.74 -18.18 -22.31
CA TRP A 182 -66.38 -18.58 -21.08
C TRP A 182 -65.76 -17.97 -19.87
N PRO A 183 -66.49 -17.26 -19.02
CA PRO A 183 -65.97 -16.84 -17.71
C PRO A 183 -65.82 -18.08 -16.81
N THR A 184 -64.95 -18.00 -15.81
CA THR A 184 -64.89 -19.05 -14.72
C THR A 184 -66.25 -19.11 -14.04
N PHE A 185 -66.65 -20.30 -13.58
CA PHE A 185 -67.94 -20.54 -12.93
C PHE A 185 -68.31 -19.53 -11.85
N THR A 186 -67.30 -19.19 -11.04
CA THR A 186 -67.47 -18.22 -9.96
C THR A 186 -67.59 -16.77 -10.44
N LEU A 187 -66.94 -16.43 -11.55
CA LEU A 187 -67.14 -15.12 -12.19
C LEU A 187 -68.52 -14.99 -12.80
N ALA A 188 -69.03 -16.08 -13.41
CA ALA A 188 -70.39 -16.14 -13.89
C ALA A 188 -71.42 -15.93 -12.74
N MET A 189 -71.20 -16.51 -11.58
CA MET A 189 -72.05 -16.32 -10.40
C MET A 189 -72.04 -14.85 -9.92
N LEU A 190 -70.86 -14.16 -9.90
CA LEU A 190 -70.79 -12.75 -9.56
C LEU A 190 -71.56 -11.89 -10.57
N THR A 191 -71.48 -12.22 -11.87
CA THR A 191 -72.15 -11.55 -12.93
C THR A 191 -73.70 -11.71 -12.79
N ALA A 192 -74.16 -12.94 -12.51
CA ALA A 192 -75.55 -13.23 -12.24
C ALA A 192 -76.10 -12.49 -11.01
N ALA A 193 -75.31 -12.27 -10.02
CA ALA A 193 -75.64 -11.49 -8.83
C ALA A 193 -75.67 -9.97 -9.07
N GLY A 194 -75.22 -9.50 -10.22
CA GLY A 194 -75.02 -8.07 -10.51
C GLY A 194 -73.86 -7.39 -9.80
N ASP A 195 -72.96 -8.16 -9.27
CA ASP A 195 -71.79 -7.64 -8.58
C ASP A 195 -70.66 -7.28 -9.53
N THR A 196 -70.60 -6.01 -9.96
CA THR A 196 -69.55 -5.49 -10.89
C THR A 196 -68.31 -5.05 -10.20
N GLY A 197 -68.32 -4.89 -8.90
CA GLY A 197 -67.12 -4.38 -8.10
C GLY A 197 -65.88 -5.23 -8.22
N PRO A 198 -65.99 -6.55 -8.12
CA PRO A 198 -64.81 -7.43 -8.32
C PRO A 198 -64.26 -7.37 -9.75
N MET A 199 -65.13 -7.26 -10.74
CA MET A 199 -64.74 -7.19 -12.18
C MET A 199 -63.91 -5.91 -12.50
N GLN A 200 -64.27 -4.77 -11.92
CA GLN A 200 -63.53 -3.50 -12.15
C GLN A 200 -62.13 -3.53 -11.61
N ARG A 201 -61.81 -4.39 -10.64
CA ARG A 201 -60.47 -4.56 -10.05
C ARG A 201 -59.58 -5.48 -10.91
N LEU A 202 -60.17 -6.28 -11.76
CA LEU A 202 -59.48 -7.22 -12.64
C LEU A 202 -59.32 -6.56 -14.01
N SER A 203 -58.33 -5.69 -14.20
CA SER A 203 -57.97 -5.16 -15.51
C SER A 203 -57.48 -6.32 -16.40
N THR A 204 -58.27 -6.69 -17.38
CA THR A 204 -57.91 -7.68 -18.40
C THR A 204 -57.05 -6.99 -19.45
N ASP A 205 -55.75 -7.35 -19.51
CA ASP A 205 -54.93 -7.07 -20.69
C ASP A 205 -55.41 -8.02 -21.81
N LYS A 206 -56.25 -7.54 -22.67
CA LYS A 206 -56.62 -8.27 -23.88
C LYS A 206 -55.44 -8.28 -24.84
N ALA A 207 -54.55 -9.23 -24.69
CA ALA A 207 -53.70 -9.62 -25.80
C ALA A 207 -54.58 -10.34 -26.84
N MET A 208 -54.77 -9.74 -27.98
CA MET A 208 -55.34 -10.43 -29.15
C MET A 208 -54.28 -11.45 -29.61
N GLU A 209 -54.40 -12.68 -29.11
CA GLU A 209 -53.67 -13.82 -29.68
C GLU A 209 -54.46 -14.36 -30.88
N GLU A 210 -53.74 -14.79 -31.91
CA GLU A 210 -54.37 -15.43 -33.08
C GLU A 210 -55.19 -16.64 -32.62
N PRO A 211 -56.34 -16.91 -33.23
CA PRO A 211 -57.20 -18.03 -32.85
C PRO A 211 -56.40 -19.36 -32.97
N ALA A 212 -56.11 -19.95 -31.85
CA ALA A 212 -55.39 -21.20 -31.78
C ALA A 212 -56.36 -22.39 -31.77
N ARG A 213 -56.00 -23.52 -32.35
CA ARG A 213 -56.79 -24.76 -32.27
C ARG A 213 -56.59 -25.38 -30.89
N GLY A 214 -57.67 -25.43 -30.10
CA GLY A 214 -57.70 -26.10 -28.82
C GLY A 214 -58.41 -25.29 -27.72
N TRP A 215 -58.35 -25.77 -26.50
CA TRP A 215 -58.88 -25.12 -25.31
C TRP A 215 -57.95 -24.02 -24.88
N LEU A 216 -58.30 -22.77 -25.01
CA LEU A 216 -57.50 -21.59 -24.62
C LEU A 216 -57.88 -21.18 -23.19
N ARG A 217 -56.87 -20.62 -22.50
CA ARG A 217 -56.96 -20.19 -21.12
C ARG A 217 -56.37 -18.83 -20.99
N HIS A 218 -57.08 -17.85 -20.43
CA HIS A 218 -56.62 -16.49 -20.23
C HIS A 218 -56.77 -16.03 -18.79
N ASP A 219 -55.89 -15.10 -18.40
CA ASP A 219 -55.89 -14.44 -17.09
C ASP A 219 -55.75 -15.44 -15.94
N ARG A 220 -54.56 -16.09 -15.89
CA ARG A 220 -54.20 -16.99 -14.79
C ARG A 220 -54.07 -16.24 -13.47
N LEU A 221 -54.76 -16.72 -12.42
CA LEU A 221 -54.77 -16.13 -11.08
C LEU A 221 -54.49 -17.20 -10.04
N LEU A 222 -53.76 -16.81 -8.96
CA LEU A 222 -53.48 -17.70 -7.87
C LEU A 222 -54.59 -17.66 -6.82
N ILE A 223 -54.98 -18.82 -6.32
CA ILE A 223 -56.09 -19.00 -5.38
C ILE A 223 -55.61 -18.67 -3.97
N PRO A 224 -56.26 -17.70 -3.25
CA PRO A 224 -55.90 -17.36 -1.87
C PRO A 224 -56.60 -18.33 -0.91
N PHE A 225 -56.05 -19.54 -0.79
CA PHE A 225 -56.61 -20.56 0.11
C PHE A 225 -56.64 -20.10 1.57
N ASP A 226 -57.69 -20.48 2.28
CA ASP A 226 -57.77 -20.39 3.73
C ASP A 226 -57.34 -21.75 4.32
N PRO A 227 -56.29 -21.82 5.13
CA PRO A 227 -55.77 -23.08 5.65
C PRO A 227 -56.59 -23.66 6.80
N ARG A 228 -57.68 -23.00 7.20
CA ARG A 228 -58.52 -23.50 8.31
C ARG A 228 -59.50 -24.54 7.77
N PRO A 229 -59.64 -25.72 8.46
CA PRO A 229 -60.49 -26.81 8.02
C PRO A 229 -61.97 -26.44 7.87
N ASP A 230 -62.46 -25.50 8.68
CA ASP A 230 -63.88 -25.09 8.72
C ASP A 230 -64.08 -23.66 8.15
N ALA A 231 -63.21 -23.24 7.18
CA ALA A 231 -63.23 -21.90 6.65
C ALA A 231 -64.50 -21.57 5.85
N LEU A 232 -65.10 -22.57 5.29
CA LEU A 232 -66.31 -22.44 4.43
C LEU A 232 -67.53 -23.11 5.09
N HIS A 233 -68.62 -22.38 5.09
CA HIS A 233 -69.87 -22.90 5.62
C HIS A 233 -70.42 -23.95 4.69
N THR A 234 -70.56 -25.20 5.16
CA THR A 234 -71.08 -26.31 4.44
C THR A 234 -72.41 -26.77 5.07
N VAL A 235 -73.41 -27.07 4.25
CA VAL A 235 -74.70 -27.58 4.64
C VAL A 235 -75.07 -28.77 3.72
N SER A 236 -75.60 -29.87 4.27
CA SER A 236 -75.96 -31.04 3.50
C SER A 236 -77.17 -30.75 2.64
N VAL A 237 -77.25 -31.30 1.42
CA VAL A 237 -78.44 -31.20 0.54
C VAL A 237 -79.67 -31.73 1.23
N HIS A 238 -79.57 -32.85 1.97
CA HIS A 238 -80.74 -33.45 2.68
C HIS A 238 -81.30 -32.52 3.77
N GLU A 239 -80.37 -31.71 4.39
CA GLU A 239 -80.79 -30.74 5.43
C GLU A 239 -81.59 -29.59 4.79
N VAL A 240 -81.06 -29.08 3.65
CA VAL A 240 -81.76 -28.00 2.90
C VAL A 240 -83.19 -28.43 2.50
N LEU A 241 -83.38 -29.70 2.09
CA LEU A 241 -84.68 -30.25 1.71
C LEU A 241 -85.56 -30.49 2.89
N SER A 242 -85.10 -30.78 4.08
CA SER A 242 -85.90 -31.22 5.22
C SER A 242 -86.02 -30.22 6.37
N ASN A 243 -85.21 -29.13 6.39
CA ASN A 243 -85.19 -28.25 7.55
C ASN A 243 -85.21 -26.76 7.14
N ASP A 244 -86.30 -26.11 7.37
CA ASP A 244 -86.49 -24.70 7.04
C ASP A 244 -85.67 -23.74 7.90
N ALA A 245 -85.18 -24.17 9.04
CA ALA A 245 -84.31 -23.35 9.94
C ALA A 245 -82.98 -22.99 9.32
N ILE A 246 -82.48 -23.75 8.37
CA ILE A 246 -81.28 -23.45 7.60
C ILE A 246 -81.39 -22.21 6.72
N GLY A 247 -82.56 -21.75 6.42
CA GLY A 247 -82.82 -20.55 5.61
C GLY A 247 -82.00 -19.32 6.11
N SER A 248 -81.81 -19.14 7.40
CA SER A 248 -81.08 -18.02 7.95
C SER A 248 -79.56 -18.09 7.57
N ARG A 249 -79.04 -19.28 7.28
CA ARG A 249 -77.62 -19.47 6.83
C ARG A 249 -77.48 -19.23 5.32
N ILE A 250 -78.57 -19.33 4.54
CA ILE A 250 -78.57 -19.26 3.10
C ILE A 250 -79.03 -17.88 2.56
N ALA A 251 -79.85 -17.21 3.32
CA ALA A 251 -80.47 -15.94 2.88
C ALA A 251 -79.37 -14.89 2.55
N GLY A 252 -79.42 -14.39 1.31
CA GLY A 252 -78.55 -13.37 0.76
C GLY A 252 -77.11 -13.87 0.46
N LYS A 253 -76.89 -15.16 0.53
CA LYS A 253 -75.60 -15.79 0.30
C LYS A 253 -75.40 -16.30 -1.11
N TYR A 254 -74.13 -16.43 -1.54
CA TYR A 254 -73.78 -17.21 -2.76
C TYR A 254 -73.80 -18.69 -2.38
N VAL A 255 -74.55 -19.46 -3.10
CA VAL A 255 -74.72 -20.91 -2.86
C VAL A 255 -74.02 -21.71 -3.94
N LEU A 256 -73.11 -22.55 -3.60
CA LEU A 256 -72.48 -23.51 -4.50
C LEU A 256 -73.03 -24.91 -4.18
N VAL A 257 -73.61 -25.53 -5.15
CA VAL A 257 -74.13 -26.88 -5.05
C VAL A 257 -73.14 -27.85 -5.71
N GLY A 258 -72.56 -28.77 -5.02
CA GLY A 258 -71.59 -29.68 -5.63
C GLY A 258 -71.31 -30.89 -4.72
N SER A 259 -70.50 -31.84 -5.26
CA SER A 259 -70.18 -33.09 -4.59
C SER A 259 -69.04 -32.96 -3.59
N THR A 260 -69.25 -33.43 -2.38
CA THR A 260 -68.25 -33.62 -1.35
C THR A 260 -68.18 -35.07 -0.88
N ALA A 261 -69.02 -35.94 -1.37
CA ALA A 261 -69.05 -37.33 -0.98
C ALA A 261 -67.85 -38.13 -1.48
N THR A 262 -67.46 -39.10 -0.69
CA THR A 262 -66.32 -39.93 -1.05
C THR A 262 -66.56 -40.75 -2.32
N GLY A 263 -65.75 -40.61 -3.32
CA GLY A 263 -65.85 -41.34 -4.60
C GLY A 263 -66.82 -40.71 -5.60
N LEU A 264 -67.41 -39.54 -5.31
CA LEU A 264 -68.15 -38.72 -6.20
C LEU A 264 -67.41 -37.40 -6.49
N GLY A 265 -67.32 -37.02 -7.73
CA GLY A 265 -66.73 -35.77 -8.14
C GLY A 265 -65.22 -35.77 -8.18
N ASP A 266 -64.65 -34.67 -8.68
CA ASP A 266 -63.24 -34.47 -8.77
C ASP A 266 -62.67 -34.04 -7.43
N VAL A 267 -61.64 -34.78 -6.95
CA VAL A 267 -60.91 -34.42 -5.76
C VAL A 267 -59.51 -33.94 -6.14
N ILE A 268 -59.15 -32.75 -5.68
CA ILE A 268 -58.01 -32.00 -6.14
C ILE A 268 -57.02 -31.83 -4.97
N SER A 269 -55.77 -32.08 -5.24
CA SER A 269 -54.70 -31.80 -4.28
C SER A 269 -54.38 -30.30 -4.33
N THR A 270 -54.39 -29.65 -3.15
CA THR A 270 -54.10 -28.21 -3.00
C THR A 270 -53.01 -27.98 -1.94
N PRO A 271 -52.37 -26.81 -1.87
CA PRO A 271 -51.36 -26.50 -0.86
C PRO A 271 -51.86 -26.60 0.60
N VAL A 272 -53.15 -26.48 0.81
CA VAL A 272 -53.77 -26.57 2.15
C VAL A 272 -54.43 -27.91 2.42
N SER A 273 -54.31 -28.89 1.52
CA SER A 273 -54.78 -30.27 1.75
C SER A 273 -53.95 -30.92 2.84
N LEU A 274 -54.58 -31.13 4.01
CA LEU A 274 -53.95 -31.77 5.17
C LEU A 274 -54.07 -33.30 5.07
N ASP A 275 -53.03 -34.02 5.44
CA ASP A 275 -53.01 -35.48 5.71
C ASP A 275 -53.77 -36.36 4.68
N HIS A 276 -53.43 -36.18 3.40
CA HIS A 276 -54.02 -36.98 2.29
C HIS A 276 -55.53 -36.75 1.99
N GLN A 277 -56.15 -35.79 2.63
CA GLN A 277 -57.53 -35.41 2.24
C GLN A 277 -57.46 -34.41 1.07
N ARG A 278 -57.87 -34.87 -0.08
CA ARG A 278 -57.99 -34.01 -1.28
C ARG A 278 -59.23 -33.14 -1.15
N MET A 279 -59.13 -31.92 -1.68
CA MET A 279 -60.21 -30.93 -1.65
C MET A 279 -61.27 -31.24 -2.75
N PRO A 280 -62.57 -31.24 -2.46
CA PRO A 280 -63.64 -31.32 -3.47
C PRO A 280 -63.60 -30.12 -4.42
N GLY A 281 -63.94 -30.30 -5.69
CA GLY A 281 -64.01 -29.23 -6.70
C GLY A 281 -64.89 -28.06 -6.27
N VAL A 282 -66.01 -28.32 -5.65
CA VAL A 282 -66.94 -27.28 -5.18
C VAL A 282 -66.30 -26.42 -4.07
N GLU A 283 -65.49 -27.02 -3.23
CA GLU A 283 -64.75 -26.28 -2.19
C GLU A 283 -63.65 -25.43 -2.80
N LEU A 284 -62.93 -25.95 -3.81
CA LEU A 284 -61.98 -25.17 -4.60
C LEU A 284 -62.67 -23.95 -5.23
N ASN A 285 -63.81 -24.14 -5.87
CA ASN A 285 -64.60 -23.06 -6.46
C ASN A 285 -65.08 -22.05 -5.42
N ALA A 286 -65.41 -22.49 -4.20
CA ALA A 286 -65.73 -21.57 -3.10
C ALA A 286 -64.54 -20.73 -2.66
N HIS A 287 -63.30 -21.29 -2.63
CA HIS A 287 -62.08 -20.52 -2.39
C HIS A 287 -61.82 -19.49 -3.52
N VAL A 288 -62.03 -19.88 -4.77
CA VAL A 288 -61.96 -18.96 -5.93
C VAL A 288 -62.95 -17.82 -5.78
N LEU A 289 -64.22 -18.11 -5.50
CA LEU A 289 -65.26 -17.11 -5.29
C LEU A 289 -64.92 -16.17 -4.12
N SER A 290 -64.43 -16.72 -3.02
CA SER A 290 -63.97 -15.94 -1.86
C SER A 290 -62.84 -14.97 -2.25
N GLY A 291 -61.88 -15.41 -3.04
CA GLY A 291 -60.77 -14.58 -3.56
C GLY A 291 -61.31 -13.47 -4.47
N LEU A 292 -62.25 -13.74 -5.31
CA LEU A 292 -62.89 -12.73 -6.19
C LEU A 292 -63.67 -11.68 -5.39
N LEU A 293 -64.44 -12.08 -4.41
CA LEU A 293 -65.21 -11.17 -3.55
C LEU A 293 -64.31 -10.25 -2.73
N ARG A 294 -63.26 -10.78 -2.11
CA ARG A 294 -62.38 -10.05 -1.23
C ARG A 294 -61.23 -9.34 -1.94
N GLY A 295 -60.90 -9.75 -3.15
CA GLY A 295 -59.88 -9.11 -3.97
C GLY A 295 -58.44 -9.51 -3.56
N GLY A 296 -58.21 -10.73 -2.99
CA GLY A 296 -56.90 -11.26 -2.58
C GLY A 296 -56.18 -12.09 -3.63
N LEU A 297 -56.60 -12.00 -4.92
CA LEU A 297 -56.06 -12.81 -6.02
C LEU A 297 -54.71 -12.28 -6.48
N ALA A 298 -53.68 -13.10 -6.40
CA ALA A 298 -52.34 -12.73 -6.91
C ALA A 298 -52.18 -13.15 -8.39
N LYS A 299 -51.48 -12.34 -9.16
CA LYS A 299 -51.09 -12.62 -10.54
C LYS A 299 -49.63 -13.07 -10.59
N ASP A 300 -49.32 -13.93 -11.55
CA ASP A 300 -47.92 -14.17 -11.89
C ASP A 300 -47.28 -12.91 -12.49
N MET A 301 -46.02 -12.65 -12.14
CA MET A 301 -45.29 -11.57 -12.79
C MET A 301 -45.09 -11.89 -14.28
N PRO A 302 -45.35 -10.95 -15.20
CA PRO A 302 -45.09 -11.15 -16.63
C PRO A 302 -43.64 -11.59 -16.88
N THR A 303 -43.43 -12.59 -17.74
CA THR A 303 -42.14 -13.25 -17.94
C THR A 303 -41.01 -12.27 -18.23
N GLY A 304 -41.22 -11.24 -19.06
CA GLY A 304 -40.16 -10.25 -19.35
C GLY A 304 -39.75 -9.40 -18.13
N ARG A 305 -40.74 -9.02 -17.28
CA ARG A 305 -40.45 -8.26 -16.03
C ARG A 305 -39.79 -9.15 -15.00
N TYR A 306 -40.22 -10.39 -14.88
CA TYR A 306 -39.62 -11.40 -14.03
C TYR A 306 -38.14 -11.63 -14.37
N GLN A 307 -37.86 -11.90 -15.66
CA GLN A 307 -36.47 -12.07 -16.12
C GLN A 307 -35.64 -10.84 -15.90
N ALA A 308 -36.12 -9.64 -16.25
CA ALA A 308 -35.39 -8.40 -16.03
C ALA A 308 -35.03 -8.17 -14.55
N LEU A 309 -36.02 -8.35 -13.65
CA LEU A 309 -35.82 -8.18 -12.21
C LEU A 309 -34.81 -9.21 -11.65
N THR A 310 -34.96 -10.47 -12.06
CA THR A 310 -34.01 -11.54 -11.69
C THR A 310 -32.59 -11.21 -12.11
N LEU A 311 -32.37 -10.73 -13.35
CA LEU A 311 -31.03 -10.36 -13.84
C LEU A 311 -30.47 -9.14 -13.12
N ILE A 312 -31.28 -8.12 -12.85
CA ILE A 312 -30.86 -6.93 -12.11
C ILE A 312 -30.42 -7.31 -10.69
N ILE A 313 -31.26 -8.07 -9.98
CA ILE A 313 -30.94 -8.48 -8.60
C ILE A 313 -29.68 -9.33 -8.55
N THR A 314 -29.58 -10.37 -9.40
CA THR A 314 -28.42 -11.23 -9.47
C THR A 314 -27.17 -10.45 -9.88
N GLY A 315 -27.30 -9.51 -10.83
CA GLY A 315 -26.20 -8.65 -11.26
C GLY A 315 -25.66 -7.76 -10.14
N ILE A 316 -26.55 -7.05 -9.45
CA ILE A 316 -26.16 -6.19 -8.31
C ILE A 316 -25.53 -7.02 -7.20
N ALA A 317 -26.15 -8.15 -6.83
CA ALA A 317 -25.65 -9.03 -5.77
C ALA A 317 -24.25 -9.57 -6.07
N THR A 318 -24.02 -10.02 -7.31
CA THR A 318 -22.72 -10.57 -7.70
C THR A 318 -21.63 -9.50 -7.82
N VAL A 319 -21.95 -8.31 -8.34
CA VAL A 319 -21.00 -7.17 -8.35
C VAL A 319 -20.60 -6.78 -6.92
N TRP A 320 -21.55 -6.69 -6.02
CA TRP A 320 -21.28 -6.39 -4.61
C TRP A 320 -20.44 -7.50 -3.95
N MET A 321 -20.75 -8.76 -4.19
CA MET A 321 -20.02 -9.91 -3.67
C MET A 321 -18.55 -9.89 -4.10
N VAL A 322 -18.28 -9.63 -5.38
CA VAL A 322 -16.92 -9.61 -5.93
C VAL A 322 -16.11 -8.38 -5.49
N SER A 323 -16.79 -7.28 -5.14
CA SER A 323 -16.17 -6.01 -4.76
C SER A 323 -15.79 -5.91 -3.27
N THR A 324 -16.23 -6.86 -2.44
CA THR A 324 -16.03 -6.82 -0.98
C THR A 324 -15.05 -7.88 -0.50
N SER A 325 -14.53 -7.71 0.73
CA SER A 325 -13.72 -8.74 1.40
C SER A 325 -14.57 -9.97 1.74
N PHE A 326 -13.93 -11.14 1.80
CA PHE A 326 -14.65 -12.41 2.03
C PHE A 326 -15.56 -12.41 3.27
N PRO A 327 -15.15 -11.93 4.46
CA PRO A 327 -16.04 -11.85 5.62
C PRO A 327 -17.27 -10.94 5.39
N ALA A 328 -17.09 -9.80 4.73
CA ALA A 328 -18.18 -8.90 4.39
C ALA A 328 -19.13 -9.51 3.34
N ALA A 329 -18.59 -10.28 2.41
CA ALA A 329 -19.38 -10.96 1.38
C ALA A 329 -20.29 -12.05 1.96
N ILE A 330 -19.91 -12.73 3.07
CA ILE A 330 -20.80 -13.68 3.78
C ILE A 330 -22.04 -12.95 4.29
N VAL A 331 -21.85 -11.84 4.99
CA VAL A 331 -22.94 -11.04 5.54
C VAL A 331 -23.84 -10.52 4.41
N LEU A 332 -23.19 -10.02 3.36
CA LEU A 332 -23.90 -9.49 2.18
C LEU A 332 -24.69 -10.56 1.45
N PHE A 333 -24.15 -11.76 1.31
CA PHE A 333 -24.87 -12.91 0.74
C PHE A 333 -26.14 -13.23 1.52
N LEU A 334 -26.05 -13.32 2.86
CA LEU A 334 -27.20 -13.58 3.71
C LEU A 334 -28.24 -12.46 3.61
N ILE A 335 -27.82 -11.21 3.65
CA ILE A 335 -28.69 -10.04 3.47
C ILE A 335 -29.40 -10.11 2.11
N THR A 336 -28.67 -10.44 1.05
CA THR A 336 -29.22 -10.49 -0.31
C THR A 336 -30.26 -11.59 -0.45
N VAL A 337 -29.94 -12.82 0.00
CA VAL A 337 -30.89 -13.93 -0.05
C VAL A 337 -32.15 -13.62 0.77
N THR A 338 -31.99 -13.12 1.99
CA THR A 338 -33.12 -12.71 2.83
C THR A 338 -33.91 -11.55 2.19
N GLY A 339 -33.21 -10.60 1.59
CA GLY A 339 -33.81 -9.48 0.88
C GLY A 339 -34.64 -9.91 -0.34
N ILE A 340 -34.17 -10.90 -1.12
CA ILE A 340 -34.91 -11.47 -2.26
C ILE A 340 -36.20 -12.16 -1.79
N LEU A 341 -36.11 -12.98 -0.71
CA LEU A 341 -37.26 -13.63 -0.14
C LEU A 341 -38.27 -12.63 0.45
N ALA A 342 -37.79 -11.61 1.14
CA ALA A 342 -38.61 -10.54 1.68
C ALA A 342 -39.30 -9.71 0.56
N LEU A 343 -38.55 -9.44 -0.53
CA LEU A 343 -39.10 -8.76 -1.72
C LEU A 343 -40.21 -9.59 -2.38
N SER A 344 -39.97 -10.90 -2.56
CA SER A 344 -40.97 -11.82 -3.13
C SER A 344 -42.23 -11.85 -2.26
N ALA A 345 -42.09 -11.96 -0.95
CA ALA A 345 -43.20 -11.92 -0.01
C ALA A 345 -43.93 -10.56 -0.03
N ALA A 346 -43.19 -9.44 -0.04
CA ALA A 346 -43.77 -8.10 -0.10
C ALA A 346 -44.53 -7.86 -1.41
N MET A 347 -44.03 -8.33 -2.54
CA MET A 347 -44.71 -8.24 -3.82
C MET A 347 -46.00 -9.07 -3.82
N LEU A 348 -45.95 -10.28 -3.24
CA LEU A 348 -47.15 -11.14 -3.12
C LEU A 348 -48.23 -10.49 -2.23
N PHE A 349 -47.84 -9.99 -1.04
CA PHE A 349 -48.82 -9.51 -0.06
C PHE A 349 -49.31 -8.08 -0.34
N ALA A 350 -48.42 -7.18 -0.77
CA ALA A 350 -48.78 -5.77 -0.97
C ALA A 350 -49.28 -5.46 -2.40
N LEU A 351 -48.69 -6.14 -3.41
CA LEU A 351 -48.99 -5.85 -4.82
C LEU A 351 -49.81 -6.95 -5.50
N GLN A 352 -50.09 -8.06 -4.78
CA GLN A 352 -50.75 -9.24 -5.33
C GLN A 352 -50.07 -9.76 -6.60
N LEU A 353 -48.74 -9.72 -6.62
CA LEU A 353 -47.87 -10.10 -7.73
C LEU A 353 -46.87 -11.14 -7.27
N TRP A 354 -46.96 -12.35 -7.83
CA TRP A 354 -46.02 -13.41 -7.51
C TRP A 354 -44.69 -13.22 -8.27
N PHE A 355 -43.59 -13.03 -7.53
CA PHE A 355 -42.23 -13.03 -8.03
C PHE A 355 -41.52 -14.30 -7.57
N PRO A 356 -41.26 -15.30 -8.45
CA PRO A 356 -40.55 -16.53 -8.15
C PRO A 356 -39.09 -16.22 -7.80
N PRO A 357 -38.59 -16.46 -6.55
CA PRO A 357 -37.26 -16.01 -6.13
C PRO A 357 -36.12 -16.99 -6.45
N ALA A 358 -36.44 -18.29 -6.76
CA ALA A 358 -35.45 -19.35 -6.84
C ALA A 358 -34.39 -19.10 -7.93
N ALA A 359 -34.77 -18.58 -9.10
CA ALA A 359 -33.82 -18.29 -10.18
C ALA A 359 -32.88 -17.12 -9.89
N ALA A 360 -33.27 -16.20 -9.00
CA ALA A 360 -32.36 -15.15 -8.52
C ALA A 360 -31.40 -15.66 -7.42
N ILE A 361 -31.84 -16.62 -6.61
CA ILE A 361 -31.07 -17.16 -5.45
C ILE A 361 -30.12 -18.28 -5.86
N ALA A 362 -30.55 -19.22 -6.73
CA ALA A 362 -29.76 -20.40 -7.08
C ALA A 362 -28.36 -20.10 -7.61
N PRO A 363 -28.15 -19.14 -8.53
CA PRO A 363 -26.81 -18.77 -8.97
C PRO A 363 -25.92 -18.23 -7.84
N LEU A 364 -26.51 -17.51 -6.87
CA LEU A 364 -25.78 -16.96 -5.73
C LEU A 364 -25.33 -18.08 -4.78
N ILE A 365 -26.17 -19.09 -4.52
CA ILE A 365 -25.84 -20.24 -3.68
C ILE A 365 -24.65 -21.02 -4.25
N VAL A 366 -24.59 -21.19 -5.57
CA VAL A 366 -23.47 -21.89 -6.23
C VAL A 366 -22.26 -20.97 -6.42
N GLY A 367 -22.49 -19.74 -6.84
CA GLY A 367 -21.44 -18.78 -7.14
C GLY A 367 -20.66 -18.32 -5.92
N PHE A 368 -21.33 -18.17 -4.77
CA PHE A 368 -20.69 -17.69 -3.55
C PHE A 368 -19.56 -18.62 -3.05
N PRO A 369 -19.77 -19.94 -2.88
CA PRO A 369 -18.67 -20.85 -2.46
C PRO A 369 -17.55 -20.93 -3.49
N VAL A 370 -17.87 -20.92 -4.80
CA VAL A 370 -16.87 -20.95 -5.88
C VAL A 370 -16.00 -19.69 -5.82
N TRP A 371 -16.63 -18.52 -5.72
CA TRP A 371 -15.89 -17.26 -5.58
C TRP A 371 -15.09 -17.21 -4.28
N GLY A 372 -15.66 -17.66 -3.16
CA GLY A 372 -14.99 -17.71 -1.87
C GLY A 372 -13.74 -18.57 -1.88
N ALA A 373 -13.84 -19.78 -2.41
CA ALA A 373 -12.69 -20.67 -2.58
C ALA A 373 -11.61 -20.04 -3.46
N TRP A 374 -12.02 -19.43 -4.57
CA TRP A 374 -11.09 -18.74 -5.49
C TRP A 374 -10.41 -17.54 -4.84
N SER A 375 -11.16 -16.67 -4.15
CA SER A 375 -10.62 -15.48 -3.47
C SER A 375 -9.62 -15.85 -2.37
N LEU A 376 -9.93 -16.87 -1.55
CA LEU A 376 -9.04 -17.37 -0.50
C LEU A 376 -7.76 -17.99 -1.04
N LEU A 377 -7.85 -18.75 -2.15
CA LEU A 377 -6.67 -19.32 -2.80
C LEU A 377 -5.76 -18.23 -3.38
N LEU A 378 -6.35 -17.18 -3.95
CA LEU A 378 -5.62 -16.07 -4.53
C LEU A 378 -4.97 -15.21 -3.45
N GLU A 379 -5.69 -14.92 -2.36
CA GLU A 379 -5.17 -14.19 -1.20
C GLU A 379 -3.98 -14.94 -0.57
N LYS A 380 -4.09 -16.26 -0.39
CA LYS A 380 -2.96 -17.08 0.10
C LYS A 380 -1.74 -17.00 -0.83
N ARG A 381 -1.93 -16.99 -2.16
CA ARG A 381 -0.85 -16.85 -3.11
C ARG A 381 -0.17 -15.48 -3.03
N ILE A 382 -0.97 -14.41 -2.91
CA ILE A 382 -0.46 -13.04 -2.77
C ILE A 382 0.32 -12.91 -1.46
N ASN A 383 -0.25 -13.34 -0.35
CA ASN A 383 0.39 -13.27 0.96
C ASN A 383 1.69 -14.08 0.99
N ARG A 384 1.71 -15.28 0.41
CA ARG A 384 2.92 -16.10 0.32
C ARG A 384 4.02 -15.41 -0.52
N SER A 385 3.65 -14.78 -1.64
CA SER A 385 4.61 -14.04 -2.46
C SER A 385 5.13 -12.76 -1.78
N LEU A 386 4.29 -12.09 -1.00
CA LEU A 386 4.68 -10.94 -0.20
C LEU A 386 5.60 -11.35 0.95
N THR A 387 5.27 -12.43 1.66
CA THR A 387 6.11 -12.95 2.75
C THR A 387 7.50 -13.32 2.27
N VAL A 388 7.61 -14.04 1.14
CA VAL A 388 8.91 -14.40 0.54
C VAL A 388 9.71 -13.14 0.16
N ARG A 389 9.05 -12.13 -0.42
CA ARG A 389 9.72 -10.86 -0.76
C ARG A 389 10.15 -10.08 0.48
N MET A 390 9.28 -10.01 1.50
CA MET A 390 9.62 -9.34 2.75
C MET A 390 10.79 -10.04 3.46
N GLN A 391 10.81 -11.37 3.48
CA GLN A 391 11.94 -12.14 4.02
C GLN A 391 13.23 -11.88 3.24
N HIS A 392 13.16 -11.86 1.90
CA HIS A 392 14.32 -11.56 1.08
C HIS A 392 14.84 -10.14 1.32
N GLN A 393 13.95 -9.13 1.36
CA GLN A 393 14.31 -7.74 1.66
C GLN A 393 14.82 -7.54 3.10
N ALA A 394 14.34 -8.33 4.04
CA ALA A 394 14.82 -8.28 5.43
C ALA A 394 16.25 -8.84 5.58
N LEU A 395 16.70 -9.72 4.69
CA LEU A 395 17.99 -10.40 4.77
C LEU A 395 18.99 -9.93 3.71
N HIS A 396 18.55 -9.23 2.66
CA HIS A 396 19.41 -8.80 1.54
C HIS A 396 19.32 -7.29 1.31
N HIS A 397 20.42 -6.72 0.85
CA HIS A 397 20.49 -5.31 0.49
C HIS A 397 19.89 -5.06 -0.90
N SER A 398 18.99 -4.06 -1.02
CA SER A 398 18.15 -3.85 -2.21
C SER A 398 18.94 -3.53 -3.50
N ALA A 399 20.10 -2.87 -3.40
CA ALA A 399 20.90 -2.46 -4.55
C ALA A 399 21.85 -3.56 -5.05
N THR A 400 22.34 -4.43 -4.17
CA THR A 400 23.39 -5.41 -4.49
C THR A 400 22.92 -6.84 -4.50
N ASP A 401 21.75 -7.11 -3.92
CA ASP A 401 21.21 -8.45 -3.68
C ASP A 401 22.10 -9.33 -2.78
N LEU A 402 23.14 -8.77 -2.17
CA LEU A 402 23.97 -9.43 -1.18
C LEU A 402 23.24 -9.51 0.17
N PRO A 403 23.55 -10.50 1.01
CA PRO A 403 23.15 -10.51 2.40
C PRO A 403 23.47 -9.19 3.10
N ASN A 404 22.63 -8.78 4.03
CA ASN A 404 22.81 -7.54 4.78
C ASN A 404 23.55 -7.78 6.11
N GLN A 405 23.74 -6.72 6.89
CA GLN A 405 24.40 -6.77 8.19
C GLN A 405 23.75 -7.77 9.15
N TYR A 406 22.45 -7.92 9.13
CA TYR A 406 21.75 -8.87 10.01
C TYR A 406 22.20 -10.33 9.77
N VAL A 407 22.40 -10.71 8.52
CA VAL A 407 22.91 -12.05 8.17
C VAL A 407 24.35 -12.23 8.64
N LEU A 408 25.18 -11.19 8.55
CA LEU A 408 26.54 -11.23 9.08
C LEU A 408 26.52 -11.46 10.60
N GLU A 409 25.75 -10.67 11.35
CA GLU A 409 25.64 -10.79 12.80
C GLU A 409 25.13 -12.18 13.24
N GLU A 410 24.15 -12.72 12.51
CA GLU A 410 23.66 -14.07 12.75
C GLU A 410 24.75 -15.12 12.52
N ARG A 411 25.54 -14.99 11.44
CA ARG A 411 26.65 -15.89 11.15
C ARG A 411 27.77 -15.79 12.18
N LEU A 412 28.07 -14.58 12.62
CA LEU A 412 29.03 -14.33 13.71
C LEU A 412 28.59 -14.99 15.03
N ARG A 413 27.31 -14.86 15.41
CA ARG A 413 26.76 -15.54 16.59
C ARG A 413 26.84 -17.07 16.48
N ALA A 414 26.61 -17.60 15.28
CA ALA A 414 26.71 -19.04 15.04
C ALA A 414 28.15 -19.56 15.22
N LEU A 415 29.16 -18.78 14.83
CA LEU A 415 30.58 -19.12 15.06
C LEU A 415 30.91 -19.19 16.56
N SER A 416 30.36 -18.28 17.37
CA SER A 416 30.59 -18.30 18.83
C SER A 416 29.95 -19.49 19.53
N GLY A 417 28.85 -20.01 18.99
CA GLY A 417 28.11 -21.16 19.54
C GLY A 417 28.75 -22.54 19.28
N GLN A 418 29.63 -22.64 18.31
CA GLN A 418 30.27 -23.94 17.97
C GLN A 418 31.48 -24.26 18.85
N GLY A 419 31.90 -23.35 19.76
CA GLY A 419 33.09 -23.51 20.58
C GLY A 419 34.36 -23.51 19.75
N ALA A 420 35.29 -22.60 20.02
CA ALA A 420 36.59 -22.58 19.33
C ALA A 420 37.25 -23.95 19.45
N GLY A 421 37.21 -24.77 18.41
CA GLY A 421 38.17 -25.84 18.26
C GLY A 421 39.56 -25.19 18.19
N ASP A 422 40.59 -25.80 18.81
CA ASP A 422 41.96 -25.25 18.95
C ASP A 422 42.63 -24.81 17.64
N SER A 423 41.92 -24.85 16.47
CA SER A 423 42.54 -24.64 15.17
C SER A 423 41.71 -23.79 14.21
N GLU A 424 40.49 -23.33 14.55
CA GLU A 424 39.70 -22.58 13.61
C GLU A 424 39.88 -21.06 13.74
N ILE A 425 40.50 -20.45 12.75
CA ILE A 425 40.66 -18.99 12.63
C ILE A 425 39.63 -18.49 11.61
N ALA A 426 38.93 -17.42 11.97
CA ALA A 426 38.05 -16.66 11.05
C ALA A 426 38.54 -15.22 10.94
N ALA A 427 38.40 -14.63 9.78
CA ALA A 427 38.71 -13.24 9.51
C ALA A 427 37.49 -12.47 9.03
N LEU A 428 37.21 -11.34 9.64
CA LEU A 428 36.26 -10.36 9.14
C LEU A 428 37.01 -9.20 8.51
N ILE A 429 36.73 -8.97 7.23
CA ILE A 429 37.30 -7.86 6.46
C ILE A 429 36.16 -6.88 6.15
N ILE A 430 36.34 -5.62 6.56
CA ILE A 430 35.46 -4.52 6.18
C ILE A 430 36.13 -3.75 5.06
N VAL A 431 35.42 -3.51 3.99
CA VAL A 431 35.89 -2.81 2.79
C VAL A 431 35.07 -1.56 2.59
N HIS A 432 35.67 -0.41 2.71
CA HIS A 432 35.11 0.88 2.31
C HIS A 432 35.60 1.24 0.91
N ILE A 433 34.71 1.63 0.01
CA ILE A 433 35.06 1.92 -1.37
C ILE A 433 34.73 3.37 -1.72
N LYS A 434 35.79 4.17 -1.92
CA LYS A 434 35.65 5.51 -2.50
C LYS A 434 35.89 5.42 -4.00
N TRP A 435 35.07 6.04 -4.79
CA TRP A 435 35.27 6.14 -6.23
C TRP A 435 35.52 7.58 -6.66
N SER A 436 36.41 7.78 -7.64
CA SER A 436 36.69 9.06 -8.27
C SER A 436 36.42 8.94 -9.78
N GLY A 437 35.60 9.84 -10.30
CA GLY A 437 35.33 9.94 -11.73
C GLY A 437 34.53 11.19 -11.98
N SER A 438 34.57 11.73 -13.20
CA SER A 438 33.78 12.88 -13.68
C SER A 438 32.24 12.70 -13.51
N ALA A 439 31.81 11.56 -13.00
CA ALA A 439 30.44 11.24 -12.64
C ALA A 439 30.05 11.66 -11.20
N GLY A 440 30.98 12.21 -10.38
CA GLY A 440 30.74 12.58 -8.99
C GLY A 440 29.74 13.72 -8.77
N GLY A 441 29.27 14.38 -9.84
CA GLY A 441 28.28 15.45 -9.76
C GLY A 441 26.89 15.09 -10.29
N ILE A 442 26.69 14.04 -11.08
CA ILE A 442 25.42 13.76 -11.76
C ILE A 442 25.10 12.24 -11.86
N VAL A 443 25.60 11.42 -10.99
CA VAL A 443 25.19 10.01 -10.97
C VAL A 443 23.87 9.93 -10.24
N GLY A 444 22.75 9.86 -10.98
CA GLY A 444 21.44 9.58 -10.41
C GLY A 444 21.48 8.28 -9.60
N ARG A 445 20.63 8.18 -8.58
CA ARG A 445 20.51 7.04 -7.64
C ARG A 445 20.62 5.66 -8.31
N SER A 446 20.09 5.53 -9.54
CA SER A 446 20.13 4.30 -10.33
C SER A 446 21.54 3.87 -10.76
N ALA A 447 22.46 4.81 -11.03
CA ALA A 447 23.81 4.48 -11.48
C ALA A 447 24.71 4.12 -10.27
N GLY A 448 24.49 4.74 -9.12
CA GLY A 448 25.11 4.33 -7.85
C GLY A 448 24.76 2.89 -7.47
N ASP A 449 23.48 2.53 -7.58
CA ASP A 449 23.00 1.16 -7.32
C ASP A 449 23.62 0.14 -8.30
N GLN A 450 23.82 0.50 -9.55
CA GLN A 450 24.49 -0.36 -10.55
C GLN A 450 25.98 -0.56 -10.22
N LEU A 451 26.66 0.49 -9.78
CA LEU A 451 28.04 0.45 -9.35
C LEU A 451 28.21 -0.46 -8.12
N LEU A 452 27.41 -0.24 -7.09
CA LEU A 452 27.42 -1.08 -5.88
C LEU A 452 27.12 -2.55 -6.22
N GLY A 453 26.17 -2.79 -7.11
CA GLY A 453 25.87 -4.14 -7.60
C GLY A 453 27.03 -4.77 -8.35
N ALA A 454 27.78 -4.01 -9.15
CA ALA A 454 28.97 -4.51 -9.85
C ALA A 454 30.12 -4.82 -8.88
N ILE A 455 30.34 -3.95 -7.87
CA ILE A 455 31.32 -4.18 -6.80
C ILE A 455 30.96 -5.43 -6.01
N GLY A 456 29.70 -5.57 -5.59
CA GLY A 456 29.22 -6.73 -4.86
C GLY A 456 29.44 -8.05 -5.61
N ARG A 457 29.14 -8.08 -6.92
CA ARG A 457 29.44 -9.24 -7.78
C ARG A 457 30.93 -9.53 -7.86
N ARG A 458 31.77 -8.50 -8.00
CA ARG A 458 33.23 -8.62 -8.05
C ARG A 458 33.78 -9.23 -6.76
N LEU A 459 33.31 -8.74 -5.61
CA LEU A 459 33.68 -9.29 -4.30
C LEU A 459 33.23 -10.73 -4.12
N ARG A 460 31.97 -11.04 -4.48
CA ARG A 460 31.47 -12.42 -4.37
C ARG A 460 32.21 -13.41 -5.23
N ASN A 461 32.64 -13.01 -6.42
CA ASN A 461 33.42 -13.85 -7.33
C ASN A 461 34.89 -14.01 -6.90
N ALA A 462 35.40 -13.14 -6.03
CA ALA A 462 36.76 -13.15 -5.56
C ALA A 462 37.00 -14.04 -4.33
N VAL A 463 35.94 -14.54 -3.70
CA VAL A 463 35.98 -15.39 -2.49
C VAL A 463 35.32 -16.75 -2.77
N ARG A 464 35.51 -17.70 -1.85
CA ARG A 464 34.93 -19.06 -1.95
C ARG A 464 33.42 -19.03 -1.75
N ASN A 465 32.75 -20.12 -2.12
CA ASN A 465 31.31 -20.23 -1.91
C ASN A 465 30.89 -20.25 -0.45
N ASP A 466 31.75 -20.76 0.42
CA ASP A 466 31.52 -20.87 1.86
C ASP A 466 31.80 -19.57 2.62
N ASP A 467 32.55 -18.64 2.00
CA ASP A 467 32.78 -17.30 2.54
C ASP A 467 31.55 -16.43 2.37
N LEU A 468 31.25 -15.58 3.36
CA LEU A 468 30.10 -14.71 3.34
C LEU A 468 30.51 -13.30 2.91
N VAL A 469 29.92 -12.82 1.84
CA VAL A 469 30.00 -11.39 1.42
C VAL A 469 28.69 -10.71 1.73
N VAL A 470 28.73 -9.61 2.44
CA VAL A 470 27.56 -8.81 2.84
C VAL A 470 27.71 -7.36 2.41
N HIS A 471 26.60 -6.70 2.16
CA HIS A 471 26.57 -5.27 2.02
C HIS A 471 26.07 -4.67 3.35
N LEU A 472 26.90 -3.88 4.01
CA LEU A 472 26.62 -3.34 5.34
C LEU A 472 25.79 -2.07 5.25
N SER A 473 26.38 -0.97 4.80
CA SER A 473 25.67 0.29 4.61
C SER A 473 26.47 1.22 3.69
N GLY A 474 25.79 2.05 2.89
CA GLY A 474 26.46 3.00 2.00
C GLY A 474 27.46 2.32 1.08
N ASP A 475 28.73 2.63 1.24
CA ASP A 475 29.85 2.14 0.43
C ASP A 475 30.66 1.03 1.12
N ASP A 476 30.11 0.44 2.20
CA ASP A 476 30.79 -0.54 3.05
C ASP A 476 30.31 -1.95 2.78
N PHE A 477 31.27 -2.85 2.55
CA PHE A 477 31.05 -4.28 2.40
C PHE A 477 31.76 -5.05 3.50
N GLY A 478 31.17 -6.15 3.95
CA GLY A 478 31.78 -7.07 4.90
C GLY A 478 32.07 -8.40 4.22
N ILE A 479 33.21 -9.00 4.54
CA ILE A 479 33.61 -10.31 4.04
C ILE A 479 34.05 -11.14 5.25
N LEU A 480 33.29 -12.19 5.53
CA LEU A 480 33.63 -13.14 6.59
C LEU A 480 34.22 -14.38 5.94
N ILE A 481 35.46 -14.66 6.26
CA ILE A 481 36.21 -15.81 5.79
C ILE A 481 36.38 -16.77 6.98
N THR A 482 36.01 -18.00 6.78
CA THR A 482 36.07 -19.06 7.78
C THR A 482 37.10 -20.11 7.39
N GLU A 483 37.45 -21.02 8.27
CA GLU A 483 38.36 -22.13 8.02
C GLU A 483 39.74 -21.70 7.49
N LEU A 484 40.33 -20.72 8.17
CA LEU A 484 41.71 -20.25 7.90
C LEU A 484 42.71 -21.07 8.67
N SER A 485 43.84 -21.39 8.05
CA SER A 485 44.94 -22.11 8.67
C SER A 485 45.85 -21.22 9.55
N ASP A 486 46.00 -19.98 9.14
CA ASP A 486 46.81 -18.99 9.84
C ASP A 486 46.41 -17.55 9.50
N SER A 487 46.94 -16.58 10.25
CA SER A 487 46.69 -15.15 10.04
C SER A 487 47.31 -14.61 8.73
N GLU A 488 48.38 -15.23 8.25
CA GLU A 488 49.02 -14.81 7.02
C GLU A 488 48.17 -15.18 5.79
N GLN A 489 47.40 -16.27 5.86
CA GLN A 489 46.43 -16.65 4.81
C GLN A 489 45.34 -15.58 4.71
N ALA A 490 44.81 -15.10 5.84
CA ALA A 490 43.84 -14.00 5.86
C ALA A 490 44.36 -12.73 5.19
N LEU A 491 45.60 -12.37 5.51
CA LEU A 491 46.27 -11.20 4.93
C LEU A 491 46.50 -11.36 3.42
N ARG A 492 46.89 -12.53 2.96
CA ARG A 492 47.03 -12.84 1.50
C ARG A 492 45.70 -12.70 0.77
N ILE A 493 44.63 -13.20 1.37
CA ILE A 493 43.28 -13.07 0.77
C ILE A 493 42.86 -11.58 0.72
N ALA A 494 43.08 -10.83 1.81
CA ALA A 494 42.76 -9.40 1.84
C ALA A 494 43.57 -8.60 0.81
N GLN A 495 44.84 -8.92 0.62
CA GLN A 495 45.72 -8.30 -0.41
C GLN A 495 45.22 -8.63 -1.83
N ASN A 496 44.80 -9.86 -2.06
CA ASN A 496 44.20 -10.26 -3.35
C ASN A 496 42.89 -9.51 -3.64
N LEU A 497 42.00 -9.42 -2.64
CA LEU A 497 40.75 -8.64 -2.75
C LEU A 497 41.05 -7.16 -3.06
N LEU A 498 42.07 -6.60 -2.39
CA LEU A 498 42.47 -5.22 -2.63
C LEU A 498 43.00 -5.02 -4.05
N SER A 499 43.78 -5.97 -4.59
CA SER A 499 44.29 -5.91 -5.98
C SER A 499 43.13 -5.99 -7.00
N ILE A 500 42.16 -6.91 -6.81
CA ILE A 500 41.02 -7.11 -7.68
C ILE A 500 40.12 -5.85 -7.68
N LEU A 501 39.94 -5.19 -6.53
CA LEU A 501 39.12 -3.98 -6.42
C LEU A 501 39.79 -2.74 -7.03
N LYS A 502 41.14 -2.70 -7.15
CA LYS A 502 41.84 -1.60 -7.82
C LYS A 502 41.70 -1.64 -9.34
N GLU A 503 41.31 -2.77 -9.91
CA GLU A 503 41.04 -2.86 -11.35
C GLU A 503 39.82 -1.99 -11.70
N PRO A 504 39.91 -1.13 -12.73
CA PRO A 504 38.79 -0.29 -13.12
C PRO A 504 37.52 -1.10 -13.39
N LEU A 505 36.36 -0.53 -13.09
CA LEU A 505 35.05 -1.08 -13.43
C LEU A 505 34.55 -0.46 -14.70
N ASP A 506 34.21 -1.28 -15.67
CA ASP A 506 33.57 -0.86 -16.94
C ASP A 506 32.04 -0.97 -16.77
N LEU A 507 31.37 0.20 -16.67
CA LEU A 507 29.92 0.30 -16.53
C LEU A 507 29.28 1.12 -17.67
N GLY A 508 29.99 1.28 -18.80
CA GLY A 508 29.51 2.04 -19.96
C GLY A 508 30.53 3.04 -20.48
N ASP A 509 30.18 4.34 -20.52
CA ASP A 509 30.93 5.34 -21.29
C ASP A 509 32.36 5.63 -20.77
N SER A 510 32.71 5.27 -19.54
CA SER A 510 34.07 5.48 -19.00
C SER A 510 34.40 4.50 -17.86
N PRO A 511 35.65 3.99 -17.79
CA PRO A 511 36.07 3.13 -16.68
C PRO A 511 36.13 3.91 -15.36
N ILE A 512 35.54 3.34 -14.30
CA ILE A 512 35.50 3.95 -12.97
C ILE A 512 36.64 3.36 -12.12
N SER A 513 37.50 4.24 -11.60
CA SER A 513 38.56 3.83 -10.68
C SER A 513 38.05 3.79 -9.25
N LEU A 514 38.34 2.68 -8.56
CA LEU A 514 37.96 2.45 -7.17
C LEU A 514 39.19 2.70 -6.26
N ALA A 515 38.95 3.33 -5.12
CA ALA A 515 39.92 3.50 -4.06
C ALA A 515 39.46 2.73 -2.80
N PRO A 516 39.65 1.39 -2.76
CA PRO A 516 39.28 0.57 -1.63
C PRO A 516 40.14 0.82 -0.40
N ARG A 517 39.52 0.82 0.78
CA ARG A 517 40.18 0.85 2.10
C ARG A 517 39.70 -0.37 2.88
N MET A 518 40.61 -1.10 3.46
CA MET A 518 40.30 -2.37 4.12
C MET A 518 40.79 -2.40 5.54
N GLY A 519 39.91 -2.82 6.45
CA GLY A 519 40.25 -3.20 7.81
C GLY A 519 39.92 -4.65 8.08
N MET A 520 40.74 -5.35 8.80
CA MET A 520 40.61 -6.77 9.11
C MET A 520 40.77 -7.00 10.62
N SER A 521 39.92 -7.87 11.15
CA SER A 521 40.04 -8.41 12.51
C SER A 521 39.93 -9.94 12.46
N LEU A 522 40.67 -10.62 13.36
CA LEU A 522 40.82 -12.06 13.41
C LEU A 522 40.18 -12.64 14.67
N TRP A 523 39.33 -13.66 14.49
CA TRP A 523 38.79 -14.44 15.59
C TRP A 523 39.53 -15.79 15.70
N PRO A 524 39.85 -16.27 16.92
CA PRO A 524 39.67 -15.63 18.24
C PRO A 524 40.84 -14.73 18.67
N LYS A 525 41.83 -14.51 17.82
CA LYS A 525 43.14 -13.87 18.17
C LYS A 525 42.95 -12.42 18.65
N ASP A 526 42.29 -11.58 17.86
CA ASP A 526 42.14 -10.16 18.14
C ASP A 526 40.94 -9.91 19.04
N SER A 527 39.90 -10.75 18.93
CA SER A 527 38.69 -10.63 19.72
C SER A 527 38.13 -12.01 20.07
N PRO A 528 37.98 -12.36 21.35
CA PRO A 528 37.36 -13.61 21.77
C PRO A 528 35.84 -13.60 21.58
N ASP A 529 35.22 -12.41 21.47
CA ASP A 529 33.82 -12.20 21.23
C ASP A 529 33.54 -11.85 19.77
N THR A 530 32.77 -12.67 19.11
CA THR A 530 32.40 -12.46 17.69
C THR A 530 31.59 -11.18 17.45
N THR A 531 30.92 -10.63 18.50
CA THR A 531 30.23 -9.35 18.40
C THR A 531 31.21 -8.17 18.36
N ALA A 532 32.35 -8.30 19.05
CA ALA A 532 33.41 -7.32 19.00
C ALA A 532 34.17 -7.34 17.67
N LEU A 533 34.24 -8.48 16.99
CA LEU A 533 34.94 -8.66 15.72
C LEU A 533 34.53 -7.63 14.66
N LEU A 534 33.24 -7.35 14.55
CA LEU A 534 32.71 -6.36 13.60
C LEU A 534 33.21 -4.94 13.96
N ARG A 535 33.17 -4.58 15.23
CA ARG A 535 33.64 -3.29 15.72
C ARG A 535 35.14 -3.13 15.44
N ASP A 536 35.93 -4.17 15.73
CA ASP A 536 37.38 -4.14 15.64
C ASP A 536 37.82 -4.08 14.17
N ALA A 537 37.12 -4.79 13.25
CA ALA A 537 37.35 -4.67 11.82
C ALA A 537 37.03 -3.26 11.29
N TYR A 538 35.96 -2.62 11.82
CA TYR A 538 35.67 -1.22 11.49
C TYR A 538 36.73 -0.25 12.01
N ILE A 539 37.28 -0.44 13.21
CA ILE A 539 38.36 0.39 13.76
C ILE A 539 39.58 0.32 12.81
N ALA A 540 39.95 -0.90 12.39
CA ALA A 540 41.06 -1.09 11.46
C ALA A 540 40.76 -0.44 10.07
N MET A 541 39.56 -0.57 9.55
CA MET A 541 39.15 0.05 8.29
C MET A 541 39.17 1.57 8.39
N PHE A 542 38.71 2.13 9.51
CA PHE A 542 38.72 3.57 9.73
C PHE A 542 40.14 4.14 9.76
N ARG A 543 41.09 3.41 10.40
CA ARG A 543 42.52 3.72 10.35
C ARG A 543 43.03 3.76 8.90
N ALA A 544 42.76 2.71 8.11
CA ALA A 544 43.16 2.64 6.71
C ALA A 544 42.56 3.80 5.87
N ARG A 545 41.41 4.32 6.24
CA ARG A 545 40.74 5.45 5.60
C ARG A 545 41.43 6.78 5.90
N ILE A 546 41.84 6.98 7.16
CA ILE A 546 42.52 8.20 7.60
C ILE A 546 43.90 8.31 6.98
N GLU A 547 44.66 7.24 7.04
CA GLU A 547 46.02 7.20 6.47
C GLU A 547 46.05 7.20 4.95
N GLN A 548 44.89 7.16 4.31
CA GLN A 548 44.76 6.96 2.86
C GLN A 548 45.60 5.77 2.36
N SER A 549 45.82 4.79 3.25
CA SER A 549 46.69 3.65 3.01
C SER A 549 46.13 2.75 1.92
N ASN A 550 46.96 2.39 0.97
CA ASN A 550 46.66 1.40 -0.07
C ASN A 550 46.93 -0.05 0.42
N LYS A 551 47.07 -0.26 1.73
CA LYS A 551 47.30 -1.57 2.37
C LYS A 551 46.12 -1.92 3.27
N THR A 552 45.92 -3.22 3.50
CA THR A 552 44.95 -3.70 4.50
C THR A 552 45.47 -3.38 5.88
N CYS A 553 44.69 -2.72 6.70
CA CYS A 553 45.01 -2.49 8.12
C CYS A 553 44.45 -3.65 8.94
N VAL A 554 45.32 -4.27 9.75
CA VAL A 554 44.94 -5.33 10.68
C VAL A 554 44.69 -4.71 12.02
N TYR A 555 43.64 -5.11 12.71
CA TYR A 555 43.33 -4.62 14.05
C TYR A 555 44.46 -4.93 15.03
N SER A 556 44.71 -4.00 15.92
CA SER A 556 45.51 -4.19 17.14
C SER A 556 44.97 -3.25 18.23
N ASP A 557 45.30 -3.55 19.51
CA ASP A 557 44.88 -2.72 20.64
C ASP A 557 45.46 -1.30 20.57
N GLU A 558 46.66 -1.15 20.02
CA GLU A 558 47.27 0.16 19.81
C GLU A 558 46.49 1.02 18.82
N ILE A 559 45.99 0.40 17.74
CA ILE A 559 45.12 1.10 16.76
C ILE A 559 43.80 1.52 17.42
N ALA A 560 43.24 0.67 18.27
CA ALA A 560 42.01 1.01 18.99
C ALA A 560 42.20 2.19 19.94
N GLU A 561 43.30 2.19 20.73
CA GLU A 561 43.65 3.31 21.63
C GLU A 561 43.82 4.61 20.84
N GLU A 562 44.56 4.57 19.73
CA GLU A 562 44.74 5.74 18.84
C GLU A 562 43.42 6.27 18.29
N MET A 563 42.54 5.40 17.81
CA MET A 563 41.25 5.80 17.29
C MET A 563 40.33 6.37 18.38
N HIS A 564 40.37 5.81 19.57
CA HIS A 564 39.65 6.36 20.72
C HIS A 564 40.19 7.73 21.14
N ALA A 565 41.53 7.90 21.16
CA ALA A 565 42.14 9.20 21.43
C ALA A 565 41.72 10.24 20.38
N ARG A 566 41.76 9.87 19.11
CA ARG A 566 41.30 10.73 18.01
C ARG A 566 39.81 11.11 18.11
N SER A 567 38.95 10.15 18.41
CA SER A 567 37.50 10.43 18.58
C SER A 567 37.22 11.39 19.73
N ARG A 568 37.98 11.25 20.86
CA ARG A 568 37.90 12.21 21.99
C ARG A 568 38.36 13.61 21.55
N LEU A 569 39.46 13.68 20.79
CA LEU A 569 39.97 14.92 20.24
C LEU A 569 38.97 15.61 19.30
N GLU A 570 38.33 14.85 18.41
CA GLU A 570 37.26 15.34 17.50
C GLU A 570 36.10 15.92 18.28
N GLN A 571 35.60 15.21 19.28
CA GLN A 571 34.48 15.69 20.12
C GLN A 571 34.84 16.95 20.90
N ALA A 572 36.07 17.02 21.47
CA ALA A 572 36.53 18.19 22.18
C ALA A 572 36.66 19.41 21.24
N LEU A 573 37.18 19.19 20.03
CA LEU A 573 37.40 20.24 19.03
C LEU A 573 36.11 20.92 18.57
N LEU A 574 35.01 20.18 18.46
CA LEU A 574 33.69 20.72 18.05
C LEU A 574 33.19 21.85 18.96
N SER A 575 33.53 21.82 20.26
CA SER A 575 33.10 22.82 21.24
C SER A 575 34.21 23.80 21.66
N ALA A 576 35.44 23.60 21.17
CA ALA A 576 36.61 24.39 21.61
C ALA A 576 36.47 25.90 21.28
N MET A 577 35.91 26.23 20.10
CA MET A 577 35.69 27.63 19.72
C MET A 577 34.65 28.32 20.60
N GLU A 578 33.54 27.68 20.87
CA GLU A 578 32.46 28.23 21.71
C GLU A 578 32.93 28.43 23.16
N ARG A 579 33.82 27.56 23.63
CA ARG A 579 34.36 27.64 25.01
C ARG A 579 35.54 28.59 25.14
N GLY A 580 36.05 29.17 24.05
CA GLY A 580 37.19 30.07 24.05
C GLY A 580 38.50 29.36 24.46
N GLU A 581 38.70 28.10 24.07
CA GLU A 581 39.86 27.28 24.39
C GLU A 581 41.07 27.56 23.49
N PHE A 582 40.91 28.33 22.40
CA PHE A 582 41.98 28.70 21.49
C PHE A 582 42.67 30.00 21.92
N GLU A 583 44.01 30.04 21.80
CA GLU A 583 44.81 31.19 22.01
C GLU A 583 45.85 31.32 20.87
N VAL A 584 46.12 32.56 20.43
CA VAL A 584 47.15 32.82 19.41
C VAL A 584 48.43 33.22 20.11
N TYR A 585 49.48 32.43 19.87
CA TYR A 585 50.84 32.76 20.22
C TYR A 585 51.54 33.42 19.06
N TYR A 586 52.58 34.17 19.33
CA TYR A 586 53.31 34.92 18.31
C TYR A 586 54.80 34.64 18.42
N GLN A 587 55.46 34.28 17.31
CA GLN A 587 56.90 34.07 17.29
C GLN A 587 57.55 35.17 16.48
N PRO A 588 58.60 35.84 17.07
CA PRO A 588 59.28 36.93 16.40
C PRO A 588 60.13 36.49 15.21
N GLN A 589 60.07 37.25 14.13
CA GLN A 589 60.88 37.17 12.93
C GLN A 589 61.87 38.33 12.96
N VAL A 590 63.17 38.01 12.82
CA VAL A 590 64.25 38.98 13.03
C VAL A 590 65.05 39.18 11.75
N VAL A 591 65.56 40.40 11.54
CA VAL A 591 66.53 40.71 10.49
C VAL A 591 67.86 40.06 10.77
N THR A 592 68.37 39.33 9.80
CA THR A 592 69.70 38.68 9.92
C THR A 592 70.81 39.70 10.23
N GLY A 593 71.66 39.34 11.19
CA GLY A 593 72.79 40.18 11.62
C GLY A 593 72.45 41.25 12.64
N SER A 594 71.29 41.89 12.58
CA SER A 594 70.90 42.93 13.55
C SER A 594 70.10 42.39 14.72
N GLY A 595 69.42 41.28 14.54
CA GLY A 595 68.48 40.72 15.54
C GLY A 595 67.25 41.59 15.79
N ARG A 596 66.98 42.62 15.01
CA ARG A 596 65.81 43.48 15.12
C ARG A 596 64.54 42.77 14.69
N ILE A 597 63.50 42.77 15.53
CA ILE A 597 62.23 42.19 15.24
C ILE A 597 61.50 43.06 14.22
N ILE A 598 61.04 42.46 13.11
CA ILE A 598 60.36 43.12 11.99
C ILE A 598 59.04 42.48 11.64
N GLY A 599 58.81 41.30 12.16
CA GLY A 599 57.57 40.55 11.95
C GLY A 599 57.30 39.54 13.07
N VAL A 600 56.12 38.99 13.01
CA VAL A 600 55.65 37.92 13.92
C VAL A 600 54.84 36.90 13.14
N GLU A 601 55.04 35.64 13.44
CA GLU A 601 54.18 34.55 12.96
C GLU A 601 53.14 34.20 14.02
N ALA A 602 51.86 34.17 13.59
CA ALA A 602 50.75 33.76 14.43
C ALA A 602 50.62 32.23 14.49
N LEU A 603 50.74 31.69 15.66
CA LEU A 603 50.76 30.25 15.90
C LEU A 603 49.66 29.85 16.89
N LEU A 604 48.66 29.09 16.37
CA LEU A 604 47.53 28.65 17.18
C LEU A 604 47.93 27.68 18.27
N ARG A 605 47.32 27.81 19.47
CA ARG A 605 47.45 26.91 20.63
C ARG A 605 46.04 26.59 21.10
N TRP A 606 45.85 25.33 21.54
CA TRP A 606 44.57 24.87 22.07
C TRP A 606 44.76 24.42 23.52
N HIS A 607 44.12 25.13 24.41
CA HIS A 607 44.13 24.86 25.85
C HIS A 607 42.85 24.13 26.25
N ASN A 608 42.85 22.81 26.17
CA ASN A 608 41.70 22.01 26.56
C ASN A 608 41.78 21.62 28.05
N PRO A 609 40.69 21.76 28.83
CA PRO A 609 40.68 21.44 30.27
C PRO A 609 41.07 20.00 30.63
N GLU A 610 40.75 19.03 29.73
CA GLU A 610 40.99 17.60 29.95
C GLU A 610 42.27 17.11 29.25
N LEU A 611 42.56 17.62 28.06
CA LEU A 611 43.71 17.19 27.25
C LEU A 611 44.96 18.03 27.49
N GLY A 612 44.86 19.14 28.24
CA GLY A 612 45.92 20.06 28.43
C GLY A 612 46.23 20.91 27.20
N LEU A 613 47.48 21.31 27.02
CA LEU A 613 47.94 22.04 25.83
C LEU A 613 48.10 21.10 24.67
N VAL A 614 47.22 21.24 23.68
CA VAL A 614 47.26 20.46 22.44
C VAL A 614 47.93 21.28 21.33
N TYR A 615 48.96 20.72 20.71
CA TYR A 615 49.71 21.39 19.65
C TYR A 615 49.04 21.30 18.27
N PRO A 616 49.25 22.29 17.35
CA PRO A 616 48.65 22.34 16.03
C PRO A 616 48.81 21.07 15.21
N GLY A 617 49.99 20.44 15.22
CA GLY A 617 50.25 19.21 14.47
C GLY A 617 49.34 18.04 14.85
N THR A 618 48.72 18.08 16.06
CA THR A 618 47.79 17.04 16.53
C THR A 618 46.36 17.33 16.11
N PHE A 619 45.89 18.57 16.22
CA PHE A 619 44.47 18.86 16.01
C PHE A 619 44.11 19.50 14.62
N ILE A 620 45.10 20.16 13.96
CA ILE A 620 44.82 20.72 12.61
C ILE A 620 44.38 19.66 11.60
N PRO A 621 45.05 18.47 11.53
CA PRO A 621 44.56 17.42 10.60
C PRO A 621 43.13 16.94 10.90
N VAL A 622 42.74 16.99 12.18
CA VAL A 622 41.35 16.65 12.60
C VAL A 622 40.39 17.77 12.19
N ALA A 623 40.78 19.05 12.40
CA ALA A 623 39.99 20.21 11.99
C ALA A 623 39.78 20.26 10.47
N GLU A 624 40.79 19.90 9.69
CA GLU A 624 40.70 19.79 8.23
C GLU A 624 39.73 18.68 7.83
N HIS A 625 39.83 17.50 8.43
CA HIS A 625 38.94 16.37 8.10
C HIS A 625 37.47 16.67 8.37
N ASN A 626 37.19 17.45 9.42
CA ASN A 626 35.82 17.80 9.83
C ASN A 626 35.35 19.14 9.28
N GLY A 627 36.14 19.84 8.49
CA GLY A 627 35.82 21.14 7.92
C GLY A 627 35.85 22.31 8.91
N LEU A 628 36.22 22.06 10.18
CA LEU A 628 36.31 23.09 11.22
C LEU A 628 37.46 24.08 10.96
N ILE A 629 38.41 23.72 10.10
CA ILE A 629 39.59 24.53 9.79
C ILE A 629 39.22 25.91 9.23
N HIS A 630 38.14 26.02 8.47
CA HIS A 630 37.65 27.29 7.94
C HIS A 630 37.27 28.26 9.08
N ALA A 631 36.43 27.77 10.01
CA ALA A 631 36.01 28.59 11.14
C ALA A 631 37.17 28.97 12.06
N ILE A 632 38.09 28.01 12.35
CA ILE A 632 39.29 28.23 13.18
C ILE A 632 40.23 29.22 12.50
N GLY A 633 40.55 29.03 11.21
CA GLY A 633 41.46 29.90 10.48
C GLY A 633 40.96 31.32 10.31
N GLY A 634 39.65 31.50 10.02
CA GLY A 634 39.01 32.80 10.00
C GLY A 634 39.06 33.51 11.36
N TRP A 635 38.93 32.78 12.47
CA TRP A 635 39.09 33.31 13.82
C TRP A 635 40.58 33.73 14.11
N VAL A 636 41.52 32.87 13.75
CA VAL A 636 42.96 33.16 13.91
C VAL A 636 43.33 34.42 13.14
N LEU A 637 42.93 34.51 11.87
CA LEU A 637 43.21 35.64 11.00
C LEU A 637 42.69 36.97 11.60
N ARG A 638 41.43 37.01 12.03
CA ARG A 638 40.87 38.22 12.67
C ARG A 638 41.60 38.56 13.96
N THR A 639 41.78 37.58 14.85
CA THR A 639 42.41 37.79 16.15
C THR A 639 43.84 38.29 16.00
N ALA A 640 44.63 37.71 15.08
CA ALA A 640 46.03 38.10 14.86
C ALA A 640 46.13 39.50 14.21
N CYS A 641 45.28 39.82 13.22
CA CYS A 641 45.20 41.16 12.62
C CYS A 641 44.85 42.24 13.65
N GLU A 642 43.86 41.99 14.50
CA GLU A 642 43.47 42.92 15.58
C GLU A 642 44.60 43.14 16.56
N GLN A 643 45.30 42.06 16.97
CA GLN A 643 46.39 42.13 17.92
C GLN A 643 47.59 42.93 17.39
N VAL A 644 47.99 42.67 16.14
CA VAL A 644 49.15 43.43 15.56
C VAL A 644 48.80 44.89 15.34
N GLN A 645 47.57 45.19 14.94
CA GLN A 645 47.09 46.57 14.86
C GLN A 645 47.05 47.27 16.24
N GLN A 646 46.72 46.54 17.28
CA GLN A 646 46.77 47.08 18.65
C GLN A 646 48.21 47.40 19.06
N TRP A 647 49.19 46.52 18.76
CA TRP A 647 50.64 46.83 19.01
C TRP A 647 51.11 48.02 18.20
N SER A 648 50.70 48.15 16.93
CA SER A 648 51.01 49.34 16.12
C SER A 648 50.49 50.62 16.74
N LYS A 649 49.24 50.64 17.28
CA LYS A 649 48.66 51.76 17.99
C LYS A 649 49.38 52.10 19.30
N GLN A 650 50.02 51.10 19.94
CA GLN A 650 50.82 51.26 21.14
C GLN A 650 52.27 51.73 20.86
N GLY A 651 52.63 51.87 19.59
CA GLY A 651 53.96 52.29 19.20
C GLY A 651 55.02 51.19 19.21
N LEU A 652 54.57 49.95 19.22
CA LEU A 652 55.44 48.76 19.21
C LEU A 652 55.75 48.25 17.80
N GLY A 653 55.41 48.99 16.75
CA GLY A 653 55.54 48.61 15.34
C GLY A 653 56.10 49.69 14.46
N PRO A 654 56.15 49.51 13.13
CA PRO A 654 55.36 48.56 12.32
C PRO A 654 55.93 47.15 12.33
N LEU A 655 55.01 46.17 12.45
CA LEU A 655 55.29 44.72 12.42
C LEU A 655 54.59 44.06 11.25
N ARG A 656 55.23 43.15 10.55
CA ARG A 656 54.60 42.24 9.63
C ARG A 656 53.95 41.09 10.43
N LEU A 657 52.77 40.71 10.05
CA LEU A 657 52.03 39.53 10.57
C LEU A 657 52.05 38.43 9.53
N ALA A 658 52.59 37.30 9.88
CA ALA A 658 52.50 36.08 9.09
C ALA A 658 51.42 35.13 9.67
N VAL A 659 50.57 34.62 8.79
CA VAL A 659 49.47 33.71 9.16
C VAL A 659 49.48 32.51 8.21
N ASN A 660 49.50 31.31 8.79
CA ASN A 660 49.45 30.05 8.07
C ASN A 660 48.03 29.79 7.50
N LEU A 661 47.94 29.36 6.24
CA LEU A 661 46.71 28.90 5.58
C LEU A 661 46.74 27.40 5.36
N SER A 662 45.68 26.72 5.79
CA SER A 662 45.47 25.32 5.45
C SER A 662 45.20 25.14 3.95
N PRO A 663 45.61 24.02 3.33
CA PRO A 663 45.29 23.70 1.95
C PRO A 663 43.80 23.77 1.62
N LEU A 664 42.94 23.43 2.57
CA LEU A 664 41.48 23.49 2.39
C LEU A 664 40.98 24.93 2.39
N GLN A 665 41.53 25.80 3.24
CA GLN A 665 41.19 27.22 3.24
C GLN A 665 41.67 27.91 1.95
N PHE A 666 42.87 27.55 1.48
CA PHE A 666 43.42 28.10 0.25
C PHE A 666 42.61 27.73 -1.01
N ALA A 667 41.97 26.53 -0.99
CA ALA A 667 41.09 26.05 -2.05
C ALA A 667 39.63 26.58 -1.96
N ASP A 668 39.31 27.36 -0.94
CA ASP A 668 37.94 27.91 -0.73
C ASP A 668 37.76 29.20 -1.49
N ASP A 669 36.70 29.28 -2.30
CA ASP A 669 36.33 30.48 -3.08
C ASP A 669 35.99 31.69 -2.18
N ASN A 670 35.80 31.50 -0.86
CA ASN A 670 35.44 32.52 0.11
C ASN A 670 36.66 33.19 0.78
N LEU A 671 37.85 32.64 0.60
CA LEU A 671 39.06 33.09 1.27
C LEU A 671 39.36 34.58 1.05
N GLU A 672 39.18 35.08 -0.19
CA GLU A 672 39.36 36.49 -0.54
C GLU A 672 38.45 37.42 0.30
N THR A 673 37.22 36.99 0.54
CA THR A 673 36.25 37.75 1.32
C THR A 673 36.61 37.72 2.80
N GLU A 674 37.05 36.57 3.35
CA GLU A 674 37.46 36.44 4.73
C GLU A 674 38.70 37.29 5.07
N VAL A 675 39.69 37.36 4.17
CA VAL A 675 40.88 38.20 4.32
C VAL A 675 40.51 39.69 4.29
N ARG A 676 39.66 40.10 3.36
CA ARG A 676 39.16 41.49 3.26
C ARG A 676 38.41 41.90 4.52
N GLU A 677 37.50 41.07 5.01
CA GLU A 677 36.76 41.35 6.26
C GLU A 677 37.67 41.46 7.47
N ALA A 678 38.68 40.60 7.58
CA ALA A 678 39.64 40.65 8.68
C ALA A 678 40.47 41.95 8.67
N LEU A 679 40.91 42.40 7.49
CA LEU A 679 41.64 43.66 7.31
C LEU A 679 40.78 44.90 7.60
N GLU A 680 39.54 44.92 7.08
CA GLU A 680 38.60 46.00 7.34
C GLU A 680 38.22 46.16 8.81
N LEU A 681 37.95 45.02 9.50
CA LEU A 681 37.56 45.03 10.92
C LEU A 681 38.71 45.42 11.83
N SER A 682 39.93 44.95 11.57
CA SER A 682 41.10 45.27 12.39
C SER A 682 41.67 46.66 12.08
N GLY A 683 41.53 47.13 10.84
CA GLY A 683 42.20 48.33 10.31
C GLY A 683 43.71 48.16 10.13
N LEU A 684 44.20 46.92 10.00
CA LEU A 684 45.59 46.61 9.70
C LEU A 684 45.88 46.98 8.24
N ASP A 685 47.08 47.57 7.99
CA ASP A 685 47.54 47.82 6.62
C ASP A 685 47.69 46.47 5.90
N PRO A 686 47.03 46.29 4.74
CA PRO A 686 47.17 45.04 3.98
C PRO A 686 48.60 44.61 3.69
N HIS A 687 49.50 45.57 3.46
CA HIS A 687 50.92 45.27 3.26
C HIS A 687 51.66 44.73 4.49
N SER A 688 51.05 44.83 5.67
CA SER A 688 51.55 44.25 6.91
C SER A 688 51.11 42.81 7.13
N LEU A 689 50.11 42.29 6.33
CA LEU A 689 49.68 40.90 6.40
C LEU A 689 50.43 40.07 5.36
N GLU A 690 51.01 38.97 5.79
CA GLU A 690 51.63 37.91 4.99
C GLU A 690 50.88 36.59 5.24
N LEU A 691 50.41 35.97 4.14
CA LEU A 691 49.78 34.67 4.20
C LEU A 691 50.75 33.58 3.76
N GLU A 692 50.90 32.57 4.57
CA GLU A 692 51.85 31.47 4.37
C GLU A 692 51.09 30.26 3.81
N ILE A 693 51.52 29.71 2.69
CA ILE A 693 50.85 28.63 1.96
C ILE A 693 51.90 27.52 1.76
N THR A 694 51.56 26.29 2.15
CA THR A 694 52.49 25.17 1.99
C THR A 694 52.73 24.86 0.50
N GLU A 695 53.96 24.41 0.18
CA GLU A 695 54.35 24.01 -1.18
C GLU A 695 53.33 23.03 -1.80
N SER A 696 52.89 22.03 -1.03
CA SER A 696 51.93 20.98 -1.48
C SER A 696 50.56 21.53 -1.82
N ALA A 697 50.08 22.57 -1.12
CA ALA A 697 48.77 23.16 -1.37
C ALA A 697 48.68 23.82 -2.76
N VAL A 698 49.74 24.47 -3.19
CA VAL A 698 49.84 25.18 -4.46
C VAL A 698 49.94 24.21 -5.66
N MET A 699 50.57 23.04 -5.47
CA MET A 699 50.85 22.08 -6.54
C MET A 699 49.64 21.23 -6.94
N HIS A 700 48.57 21.25 -6.18
CA HIS A 700 47.40 20.40 -6.45
C HIS A 700 46.56 20.87 -7.65
N ASN A 701 46.40 22.19 -7.82
CA ASN A 701 45.73 22.82 -8.98
C ASN A 701 46.37 24.19 -9.28
N LEU A 702 47.33 24.19 -10.20
CA LEU A 702 48.14 25.36 -10.55
C LEU A 702 47.35 26.57 -11.05
N GLU A 703 46.30 26.34 -11.85
CA GLU A 703 45.53 27.47 -12.41
C GLU A 703 44.68 28.15 -11.33
N GLN A 704 43.99 27.36 -10.51
CA GLN A 704 43.17 27.85 -9.40
C GLN A 704 44.05 28.54 -8.34
N ALA A 705 45.14 27.92 -7.97
CA ALA A 705 46.11 28.49 -7.01
C ALA A 705 46.65 29.84 -7.49
N THR A 706 47.04 29.95 -8.75
CA THR A 706 47.53 31.23 -9.33
C THR A 706 46.45 32.30 -9.32
N ALA A 707 45.20 31.95 -9.61
CA ALA A 707 44.07 32.89 -9.59
C ALA A 707 43.81 33.40 -8.16
N ALA A 708 43.74 32.49 -7.16
CA ALA A 708 43.58 32.86 -5.76
C ALA A 708 44.71 33.77 -5.24
N MET A 709 45.97 33.41 -5.53
CA MET A 709 47.11 34.25 -5.19
C MET A 709 47.04 35.66 -5.76
N ARG A 710 46.63 35.82 -7.04
CA ARG A 710 46.49 37.15 -7.66
C ARG A 710 45.39 37.96 -6.98
N ALA A 711 44.24 37.35 -6.69
CA ALA A 711 43.14 38.02 -6.01
C ALA A 711 43.56 38.55 -4.62
N LEU A 712 44.32 37.75 -3.85
CA LEU A 712 44.89 38.17 -2.59
C LEU A 712 45.92 39.29 -2.76
N LYS A 713 46.79 39.23 -3.77
CA LYS A 713 47.73 40.29 -4.11
C LYS A 713 47.08 41.64 -4.49
N GLU A 714 45.94 41.58 -5.15
CA GLU A 714 45.16 42.81 -5.51
C GLU A 714 44.66 43.53 -4.25
N GLN A 715 44.45 42.81 -3.12
CA GLN A 715 44.13 43.42 -1.84
C GLN A 715 45.36 44.05 -1.12
N GLY A 716 46.56 43.82 -1.63
CA GLY A 716 47.80 44.36 -1.06
C GLY A 716 48.49 43.42 -0.09
N VAL A 717 48.02 42.21 0.10
CA VAL A 717 48.56 41.21 1.02
C VAL A 717 49.84 40.62 0.46
N LYS A 718 50.82 40.30 1.32
CA LYS A 718 52.03 39.55 0.94
C LYS A 718 51.77 38.06 0.98
N LEU A 719 52.47 37.29 0.15
CA LEU A 719 52.37 35.85 0.05
C LEU A 719 53.71 35.17 0.24
N ALA A 720 53.77 34.14 1.11
CA ALA A 720 54.97 33.33 1.34
C ALA A 720 54.69 31.86 1.03
N ILE A 721 55.65 31.18 0.44
CA ILE A 721 55.63 29.72 0.39
C ILE A 721 56.29 29.16 1.65
N ASP A 722 55.56 28.28 2.34
CA ASP A 722 56.03 27.59 3.55
C ASP A 722 56.50 26.17 3.24
N ASP A 723 57.34 25.61 4.15
CA ASP A 723 57.94 24.24 4.08
C ASP A 723 58.73 24.00 2.77
N PHE A 724 59.33 25.03 2.19
CA PHE A 724 59.98 24.95 0.89
C PHE A 724 61.19 23.98 0.88
N GLY A 725 61.19 23.06 -0.08
CA GLY A 725 62.22 22.06 -0.32
C GLY A 725 61.88 20.67 0.18
N THR A 726 60.74 20.49 0.87
CA THR A 726 60.26 19.18 1.34
C THR A 726 59.41 18.45 0.29
N GLY A 727 58.95 19.16 -0.79
CA GLY A 727 58.09 18.68 -1.83
C GLY A 727 58.74 18.55 -3.22
N TYR A 728 57.93 18.29 -4.24
CA TYR A 728 58.32 18.16 -5.65
C TYR A 728 58.09 19.46 -6.44
N SER A 729 58.65 20.61 -6.05
CA SER A 729 58.47 21.83 -6.82
C SER A 729 59.21 21.78 -8.17
N SER A 730 58.47 21.93 -9.24
CA SER A 730 59.11 22.29 -10.50
C SER A 730 59.53 23.78 -10.45
N LEU A 731 60.84 24.05 -10.52
CA LEU A 731 61.39 25.42 -10.60
C LEU A 731 60.70 26.32 -11.65
N SER A 732 60.12 25.73 -12.72
CA SER A 732 59.37 26.43 -13.74
C SER A 732 58.04 27.00 -13.21
N ASN A 733 57.42 26.40 -12.26
CA ASN A 733 56.15 26.82 -11.70
C ASN A 733 56.30 27.98 -10.73
N LEU A 734 57.35 27.96 -9.92
CA LEU A 734 57.63 28.98 -8.93
C LEU A 734 57.80 30.37 -9.55
N GLN A 735 58.31 30.44 -10.79
CA GLN A 735 58.51 31.71 -11.55
C GLN A 735 57.19 32.37 -11.94
N HIS A 736 56.07 31.62 -11.97
CA HIS A 736 54.74 32.09 -12.39
C HIS A 736 53.86 32.55 -11.25
N PHE A 737 54.23 32.22 -9.98
CA PHE A 737 53.46 32.59 -8.82
C PHE A 737 53.80 34.01 -8.35
N PRO A 738 52.80 34.81 -7.98
CA PRO A 738 53.01 36.17 -7.49
C PRO A 738 53.40 36.19 -6.02
N LEU A 739 54.55 35.58 -5.70
CA LEU A 739 55.08 35.44 -4.35
C LEU A 739 55.98 36.62 -3.96
N ASP A 740 56.04 36.90 -2.67
CA ASP A 740 56.97 37.87 -2.08
C ASP A 740 58.11 37.16 -1.34
N ARG A 741 57.91 35.98 -0.81
CA ARG A 741 58.85 35.33 0.11
C ARG A 741 58.87 33.81 -0.04
N ILE A 742 60.01 33.22 0.39
CA ILE A 742 60.19 31.78 0.61
C ILE A 742 60.65 31.55 2.06
N LYS A 743 60.00 30.60 2.72
CA LYS A 743 60.39 30.10 4.06
C LYS A 743 61.12 28.76 3.90
N ILE A 744 62.36 28.72 4.42
CA ILE A 744 63.17 27.49 4.42
C ILE A 744 62.77 26.67 5.63
N ASP A 745 62.27 25.44 5.35
CA ASP A 745 61.81 24.52 6.39
C ASP A 745 62.87 24.19 7.43
N GLN A 746 62.45 24.02 8.68
CA GLN A 746 63.29 23.71 9.81
C GLN A 746 64.17 22.47 9.63
N SER A 747 63.77 21.46 8.83
CA SER A 747 64.58 20.26 8.56
C SER A 747 65.88 20.58 7.93
N PHE A 748 65.94 21.55 7.03
CA PHE A 748 67.19 22.04 6.44
C PHE A 748 68.02 22.84 7.45
N THR A 749 67.37 23.67 8.25
CA THR A 749 68.07 24.48 9.24
C THR A 749 68.73 23.64 10.36
N ARG A 750 68.03 22.61 10.84
CA ARG A 750 68.49 21.73 11.93
C ARG A 750 69.77 20.96 11.57
N GLU A 751 69.91 20.52 10.31
CA GLU A 751 71.01 19.66 9.88
C GLU A 751 72.20 20.41 9.25
N ILE A 752 72.11 21.73 9.12
CA ILE A 752 73.12 22.55 8.42
C ILE A 752 74.55 22.23 8.93
N HIS A 753 74.83 21.91 10.22
CA HIS A 753 76.12 21.66 10.72
C HIS A 753 76.61 20.23 10.54
N ASN A 754 75.72 19.28 10.49
CA ASN A 754 76.05 17.85 10.52
C ASN A 754 75.99 17.18 9.12
N ASN A 755 75.35 17.85 8.14
CA ASN A 755 75.12 17.25 6.82
C ASN A 755 75.54 18.24 5.70
N LYS A 756 76.55 17.80 4.95
CA LYS A 756 77.11 18.61 3.85
C LYS A 756 76.15 18.82 2.74
N ASP A 757 75.32 17.76 2.39
CA ASP A 757 74.36 17.83 1.30
C ASP A 757 73.28 18.83 1.66
N VAL A 758 72.76 18.83 2.90
CA VAL A 758 71.76 19.77 3.39
C VAL A 758 72.27 21.21 3.31
N ARG A 759 73.55 21.42 3.63
CA ARG A 759 74.20 22.74 3.53
C ARG A 759 74.23 23.24 2.11
N GLU A 760 74.56 22.40 1.11
CA GLU A 760 74.60 22.74 -0.31
C GLU A 760 73.18 23.01 -0.85
N ILE A 761 72.16 22.20 -0.41
CA ILE A 761 70.79 22.42 -0.76
C ILE A 761 70.30 23.77 -0.22
N THR A 762 70.49 24.05 1.08
CA THR A 762 70.11 25.33 1.70
C THR A 762 70.69 26.55 0.97
N THR A 763 72.04 26.49 0.69
CA THR A 763 72.71 27.53 -0.07
C THR A 763 72.15 27.69 -1.49
N THR A 764 71.72 26.60 -2.15
CA THR A 764 71.12 26.60 -3.45
C THR A 764 69.71 27.25 -3.40
N ILE A 765 68.89 26.93 -2.38
CA ILE A 765 67.59 27.55 -2.17
C ILE A 765 67.71 29.05 -1.98
N ILE A 766 68.66 29.50 -1.13
CA ILE A 766 68.92 30.92 -0.86
C ILE A 766 69.31 31.63 -2.19
N THR A 767 70.29 31.04 -2.91
CA THR A 767 70.72 31.63 -4.20
C THR A 767 69.63 31.73 -5.24
N MET A 768 68.78 30.69 -5.35
CA MET A 768 67.62 30.64 -6.25
C MET A 768 66.58 31.72 -5.91
N ALA A 769 66.16 31.82 -4.66
CA ALA A 769 65.18 32.78 -4.19
C ALA A 769 65.66 34.23 -4.44
N LYS A 770 66.92 34.54 -4.25
CA LYS A 770 67.51 35.84 -4.58
C LYS A 770 67.50 36.16 -6.07
N ARG A 771 67.76 35.15 -6.90
CA ARG A 771 67.65 35.35 -8.36
C ARG A 771 66.21 35.61 -8.84
N LEU A 772 65.26 35.05 -8.10
CA LEU A 772 63.82 35.28 -8.35
C LEU A 772 63.32 36.58 -7.71
N LYS A 773 64.20 37.34 -6.99
CA LYS A 773 63.90 38.58 -6.25
C LYS A 773 62.87 38.33 -5.12
N LEU A 774 62.89 37.18 -4.49
CA LEU A 774 62.07 36.84 -3.37
C LEU A 774 62.82 37.07 -2.06
N GLU A 775 62.17 37.54 -1.02
CA GLU A 775 62.68 37.60 0.34
C GLU A 775 62.82 36.19 0.91
N ILE A 776 63.77 35.99 1.81
CA ILE A 776 64.07 34.65 2.37
C ILE A 776 64.05 34.69 3.89
N ILE A 777 63.29 33.83 4.50
CA ILE A 777 63.33 33.58 5.94
C ILE A 777 63.72 32.13 6.18
N ALA A 778 64.58 31.86 7.13
CA ALA A 778 64.92 30.51 7.59
C ALA A 778 64.30 30.22 8.96
N GLU A 779 63.60 29.09 9.04
CA GLU A 779 62.91 28.63 10.24
C GLU A 779 63.80 27.69 11.08
N GLY A 780 63.37 27.49 12.36
CA GLY A 780 63.99 26.52 13.25
C GLY A 780 65.45 26.85 13.60
N VAL A 781 65.79 28.12 13.63
CA VAL A 781 67.15 28.52 14.07
C VAL A 781 67.27 28.37 15.58
N GLU A 782 68.13 27.45 16.06
CA GLU A 782 68.30 27.10 17.48
C GLU A 782 69.67 27.52 18.03
N THR A 783 70.63 27.78 17.16
CA THR A 783 72.02 28.08 17.56
C THR A 783 72.61 29.29 16.82
N GLU A 784 73.54 29.98 17.44
CA GLU A 784 74.29 31.08 16.82
C GLU A 784 75.05 30.67 15.56
N LEU A 785 75.53 29.43 15.50
CA LEU A 785 76.19 28.89 14.32
C LEU A 785 75.28 28.79 13.09
N GLN A 786 74.00 28.34 13.29
CA GLN A 786 73.01 28.30 12.24
C GLN A 786 72.68 29.72 11.75
N ALA A 787 72.46 30.65 12.68
CA ALA A 787 72.18 32.06 12.34
C ALA A 787 73.31 32.70 11.54
N THR A 788 74.57 32.44 11.93
CA THR A 788 75.79 32.95 11.24
C THR A 788 75.93 32.37 9.84
N PHE A 789 75.78 31.06 9.70
CA PHE A 789 75.82 30.42 8.37
C PHE A 789 74.72 30.95 7.41
N LEU A 790 73.50 31.05 7.86
CA LEU A 790 72.38 31.54 7.08
C LEU A 790 72.62 33.01 6.66
N GLY A 791 73.16 33.82 7.56
CA GLY A 791 73.48 35.21 7.28
C GLY A 791 74.64 35.37 6.27
N GLU A 792 75.71 34.59 6.39
CA GLU A 792 76.85 34.59 5.45
C GLU A 792 76.45 34.17 4.05
N ASN A 793 75.39 33.29 3.90
CA ASN A 793 74.86 32.87 2.62
C ASN A 793 73.74 33.81 2.11
N GLY A 794 73.44 34.88 2.88
CA GLY A 794 72.56 35.94 2.43
C GLY A 794 71.09 35.72 2.73
N CYS A 795 70.71 34.92 3.74
CA CYS A 795 69.36 34.86 4.21
C CYS A 795 68.92 36.20 4.79
N ASP A 796 67.74 36.73 4.46
CA ASP A 796 67.31 38.07 4.86
C ASP A 796 66.78 38.12 6.28
N GLU A 797 66.05 37.09 6.68
CA GLU A 797 65.44 37.01 8.00
C GLU A 797 65.58 35.62 8.62
N LEU A 798 65.44 35.58 9.91
CA LEU A 798 65.63 34.34 10.73
C LEU A 798 64.47 34.24 11.73
N GLN A 799 64.02 32.99 11.98
CA GLN A 799 63.04 32.65 12.99
C GLN A 799 63.44 31.36 13.70
N GLY A 800 63.30 31.30 15.02
CA GLY A 800 63.59 30.10 15.77
C GLY A 800 63.83 30.33 17.26
N TYR A 801 64.05 29.25 17.97
CA TYR A 801 64.18 29.25 19.45
C TYR A 801 65.45 29.93 19.93
N TYR A 802 66.40 30.16 19.07
CA TYR A 802 67.60 30.97 19.36
C TYR A 802 67.19 32.40 19.70
N PHE A 803 66.13 32.97 19.08
CA PHE A 803 65.69 34.31 19.35
C PHE A 803 64.57 34.33 20.39
N SER A 804 63.54 33.53 20.20
CA SER A 804 62.41 33.33 21.13
C SER A 804 61.58 32.11 20.80
N HIS A 805 61.06 31.47 21.81
CA HIS A 805 59.88 30.59 21.63
C HIS A 805 58.65 31.40 21.24
N PRO A 806 57.61 30.77 20.64
CA PRO A 806 56.28 31.40 20.51
C PRO A 806 55.75 31.85 21.87
N LEU A 807 55.34 33.11 21.98
CA LEU A 807 54.90 33.75 23.22
C LEU A 807 53.43 34.16 23.13
N PRO A 808 52.69 34.18 24.23
CA PRO A 808 51.41 34.85 24.32
C PRO A 808 51.51 36.35 23.98
N ALA A 809 50.43 36.97 23.56
CA ALA A 809 50.41 38.35 23.09
C ALA A 809 50.99 39.38 24.08
N ALA A 810 50.76 39.18 25.39
CA ALA A 810 51.26 40.07 26.44
C ALA A 810 52.77 39.97 26.63
N ASP A 811 53.31 38.75 26.55
CA ASP A 811 54.73 38.48 26.73
C ASP A 811 55.53 38.97 25.50
N LEU A 812 54.99 38.80 24.30
CA LEU A 812 55.63 39.35 23.12
C LEU A 812 55.60 40.89 23.11
N ALA A 813 54.52 41.53 23.58
CA ALA A 813 54.47 42.99 23.69
C ALA A 813 55.59 43.53 24.61
N ALA A 814 55.89 42.82 25.76
CA ALA A 814 57.00 43.14 26.62
C ALA A 814 58.33 43.00 25.91
N LEU A 815 58.57 41.96 25.14
CA LEU A 815 59.80 41.76 24.34
C LEU A 815 59.98 42.85 23.28
N LEU A 816 58.90 43.24 22.57
CA LEU A 816 58.90 44.32 21.58
C LEU A 816 59.28 45.69 22.20
N GLY A 817 58.77 45.98 23.38
CA GLY A 817 59.08 47.20 24.14
C GLY A 817 60.59 47.29 24.58
N GLN A 818 61.17 46.14 24.94
CA GLN A 818 62.60 46.06 25.24
C GLN A 818 63.46 46.21 23.97
N ASN A 819 63.07 45.65 22.87
CA ASN A 819 63.75 45.75 21.57
C ASN A 819 63.77 47.19 21.02
N ALA A 820 62.61 47.90 21.14
CA ALA A 820 62.49 49.32 20.77
C ALA A 820 63.39 50.23 21.60
N SER A 821 63.54 50.00 22.90
CA SER A 821 64.42 50.77 23.78
C SER A 821 65.89 50.52 23.55
N SER A 822 66.34 49.38 23.08
CA SER A 822 67.73 49.06 22.73
C SER A 822 68.12 49.65 21.39
N ASP A 823 67.25 49.76 20.40
CA ASP A 823 67.48 50.39 19.11
C ASP A 823 67.62 51.93 19.26
N ASP A 824 66.89 52.56 20.11
CA ASP A 824 67.03 53.98 20.45
C ASP A 824 68.37 54.27 21.11
N SER A 825 68.88 53.38 21.90
CA SER A 825 70.23 53.48 22.57
C SER A 825 71.39 53.27 21.59
N VAL A 826 71.25 52.42 20.58
CA VAL A 826 72.25 52.17 19.52
C VAL A 826 72.22 53.36 18.49
N GLN A 827 71.06 53.88 18.13
CA GLN A 827 70.89 55.03 17.27
C GLN A 827 71.43 56.28 17.92
N ARG A 828 71.17 56.53 19.19
CA ARG A 828 71.81 57.65 19.96
C ARG A 828 73.32 57.52 20.09
N LYS A 829 73.89 56.31 20.18
CA LYS A 829 75.31 56.07 20.20
C LYS A 829 75.95 56.31 18.80
N SER A 830 75.27 56.01 17.72
CA SER A 830 75.75 56.28 16.37
C SER A 830 75.62 57.79 16.02
N ASP A 831 74.60 58.51 16.45
CA ASP A 831 74.42 59.95 16.23
C ASP A 831 75.45 60.77 17.07
N VAL A 832 75.71 60.33 18.28
CA VAL A 832 76.75 60.87 19.14
C VAL A 832 78.16 60.66 18.56
N ARG A 833 78.40 59.49 17.93
CA ARG A 833 79.67 59.24 17.22
C ARG A 833 79.76 60.07 15.92
N ALA A 834 78.71 60.29 15.19
CA ALA A 834 78.69 61.11 14.00
C ALA A 834 78.81 62.60 14.35
N GLN A 835 78.31 63.07 15.49
CA GLN A 835 78.52 64.45 16.00
C GLN A 835 79.89 64.69 16.58
N ASN A 836 80.60 63.70 17.08
CA ASN A 836 82.01 63.84 17.60
C ASN A 836 83.08 63.68 16.50
N ASN A 837 82.73 63.30 15.28
CA ASN A 837 83.63 63.21 14.09
C ASN A 837 83.36 64.27 13.04
N ALA A 838 82.52 65.28 13.31
CA ALA A 838 82.33 66.51 12.50
C ALA A 838 82.99 67.67 13.23
#